data_ebba104b8644b6982cd8376e0a7cc1b4
#
_entry.id   ebba104b8644b6982cd8376e0a7cc1b4
#
_cell.length_a   1.000
_cell.length_b   1.000
_cell.length_c   1.000
_cell.angle_alpha   90.00
_cell.angle_beta   90.00
_cell.angle_gamma   90.00
#
_symmetry.space_group_name_H-M   'P 1'
#
loop_
_entity.id
_entity.type
_entity.pdbx_description
1 polymer ?
#
loop_
_entity_poly.entity_id
_entity_poly.type
_entity_poly.pdbx_seq_one_letter_code
_entity_poly.pdbx_strand_id
1 'polypeptide(L)'
;MPLKRLLNSALFALPLLSLILAGCAGAPLARDAAGAARAHGLSVSADEEASYQRLLKESPASPQAGEARYFVAQAAFNRGEAAKAQALFEDCARQDSLSGWGGNAAFMAALCLERQSRLPEALAAYEALQGQAQVRADILAQARQNAERLIRERFDLAGLAALAASHAAGPDADLIHSRLVEEQLKSGDLAAFFSGVDEHRSRFPGSPLQAGLDSLVGQAYRKVPIKPRVLGLMLPGSGRAERYASEALNGVQLAFDEANTGLAEAERYSFVQVDEGSNSLAAGEAARRLVEQERVVGILGPLFSDPCEGAISMTARSRVPVMSPSAPRAGLGQGDPFFFRNCITPEKGAREMADYAMLQQRFQRLGVLYPDTAYGRTLAQAFQRRVADLGGTVAASVSYTAGSLDFKDAMLALGGTDPNVAKDAEVEGRKEQQAGVEKACSNLAESILAALRVIQGPEPEAVAVAPKGVPTPEPTPALRLAVLDFACDSASASFKAGRALSDRFWRTLGSLADQGLDLKGPNASFEYMAARRMAPEALNPSGAAEVGRGLGARLVLAGSVAEVPPDWDALKAGLAQGGAAAAKAQKGVEMAGKVQVFGVSAQIIDALSGSIVATAGFDFTKLRPLPSNTHGLQAIYLPARDPGEVVQIAPNLEFYELKLPLLGADTWHSTELLREAESLEGACFTTAFFAGSARPEVERFVKAYQDRYAARPGEMAAQAYDAASIMLGCLRHGAATREDLRDALAATRGFLGVSGETSFDSSPDAVKKLPILEVKGGDFIQVQ
;
A
#
# COMPACT_ATOMS: atom_id res chain seq x y z
N MET A 1 -26.28 23.56 -16.45
CA MET A 1 -26.06 24.84 -15.76
C MET A 1 -24.62 25.26 -15.90
N PRO A 2 -24.32 26.19 -16.82
CA PRO A 2 -23.04 26.87 -16.83
C PRO A 2 -23.29 28.35 -16.74
N LEU A 3 -22.94 29.00 -15.62
CA LEU A 3 -22.87 30.49 -15.52
C LEU A 3 -22.21 30.89 -14.21
N LYS A 4 -20.90 30.62 -14.06
CA LYS A 4 -20.08 31.20 -12.98
C LYS A 4 -18.57 31.05 -13.25
N ARG A 5 -18.11 31.33 -14.47
CA ARG A 5 -16.67 31.47 -14.80
C ARG A 5 -16.43 32.52 -15.88
N LEU A 6 -16.95 33.71 -15.68
CA LEU A 6 -16.67 34.88 -16.55
C LEU A 6 -16.86 36.17 -15.77
N LEU A 7 -16.18 36.30 -14.62
CA LEU A 7 -16.15 37.57 -13.86
C LEU A 7 -14.94 37.58 -12.91
N ASN A 8 -13.74 37.45 -13.48
CA ASN A 8 -12.50 37.78 -12.75
C ASN A 8 -11.32 38.12 -13.70
N SER A 9 -11.58 38.76 -14.83
CA SER A 9 -10.53 39.27 -15.70
C SER A 9 -10.74 40.72 -16.15
N ALA A 10 -11.44 41.53 -15.35
CA ALA A 10 -11.69 42.93 -15.67
C ALA A 10 -11.62 43.83 -14.43
N LEU A 11 -10.47 43.81 -13.72
CA LEU A 11 -10.24 44.73 -12.58
C LEU A 11 -8.75 45.03 -12.36
N PHE A 12 -8.00 45.28 -13.45
CA PHE A 12 -6.66 45.87 -13.38
C PHE A 12 -6.38 46.79 -14.59
N ALA A 13 -7.33 47.65 -14.90
CA ALA A 13 -7.08 48.74 -15.84
C ALA A 13 -7.98 49.94 -15.47
N LEU A 14 -7.50 50.72 -14.54
CA LEU A 14 -7.81 52.14 -14.27
C LEU A 14 -7.44 52.44 -12.81
N PRO A 15 -6.44 53.31 -12.55
CA PRO A 15 -6.68 54.74 -12.57
C PRO A 15 -5.49 55.53 -13.13
N LEU A 16 -5.59 55.94 -14.35
CA LEU A 16 -4.65 56.90 -14.95
C LEU A 16 -5.41 58.03 -15.67
N LEU A 17 -6.62 58.38 -15.22
CA LEU A 17 -7.37 59.44 -15.87
C LEU A 17 -8.28 60.21 -14.90
N SER A 18 -7.72 60.71 -13.77
CA SER A 18 -8.47 61.71 -12.96
C SER A 18 -7.53 62.54 -12.07
N LEU A 19 -6.59 63.26 -12.73
CA LEU A 19 -5.85 64.34 -12.03
C LEU A 19 -5.40 65.38 -13.02
N ILE A 20 -6.31 65.75 -13.94
CA ILE A 20 -6.21 66.99 -14.69
C ILE A 20 -7.54 67.74 -14.47
N LEU A 21 -7.58 68.58 -13.45
CA LEU A 21 -8.50 69.72 -13.25
C LEU A 21 -8.62 70.02 -11.74
N ALA A 22 -7.63 70.77 -11.24
CA ALA A 22 -7.84 71.69 -10.13
C ALA A 22 -6.67 72.69 -10.13
N GLY A 23 -6.73 73.61 -11.05
CA GLY A 23 -6.06 74.89 -10.83
C GLY A 23 -6.99 75.78 -10.03
N CYS A 24 -6.50 76.31 -8.89
CA CYS A 24 -6.70 77.68 -8.43
C CYS A 24 -6.14 77.87 -7.01
N ALA A 25 -5.23 78.80 -6.94
CA ALA A 25 -4.98 79.77 -5.86
C ALA A 25 -4.59 79.22 -4.43
N GLY A 26 -3.34 79.43 -4.07
CA GLY A 26 -3.00 80.18 -2.88
C GLY A 26 -2.93 79.39 -1.58
N ALA A 27 -1.84 78.64 -1.36
CA ALA A 27 -1.04 78.60 -0.16
C ALA A 27 0.22 77.71 -0.48
N PRO A 28 1.43 77.99 0.04
CA PRO A 28 2.55 77.09 -0.15
C PRO A 28 2.26 75.85 0.65
N LEU A 29 1.74 74.79 -0.02
CA LEU A 29 1.70 73.47 0.53
C LEU A 29 3.14 73.08 0.90
N ALA A 30 3.40 72.81 2.17
CA ALA A 30 4.65 72.26 2.61
C ALA A 30 4.89 70.98 1.82
N ARG A 31 5.77 71.05 0.80
CA ARG A 31 6.17 69.93 -0.05
C ARG A 31 7.14 69.10 0.78
N ASP A 32 6.64 68.15 1.50
CA ASP A 32 7.48 67.16 2.20
C ASP A 32 8.02 66.12 1.20
N ALA A 33 9.07 65.43 1.56
CA ALA A 33 9.65 64.37 0.73
C ALA A 33 8.65 63.23 0.42
N ALA A 34 7.61 63.08 1.24
CA ALA A 34 6.54 62.12 1.02
C ALA A 34 5.56 62.55 -0.09
N GLY A 35 5.34 63.88 -0.23
CA GLY A 35 4.57 64.44 -1.35
C GLY A 35 5.34 64.32 -2.67
N ALA A 36 6.65 64.54 -2.66
CA ALA A 36 7.50 64.43 -3.84
C ALA A 36 7.57 63.02 -4.43
N ALA A 37 7.58 61.99 -3.61
CA ALA A 37 7.58 60.60 -4.07
C ALA A 37 6.32 60.21 -4.86
N ARG A 38 5.18 60.85 -4.61
CA ARG A 38 3.94 60.66 -5.35
C ARG A 38 3.85 61.50 -6.63
N ALA A 39 4.82 62.34 -6.87
CA ALA A 39 4.74 63.40 -7.85
C ALA A 39 5.80 63.33 -8.96
N HIS A 40 6.05 62.13 -9.51
CA HIS A 40 6.95 61.94 -10.65
C HIS A 40 6.55 62.74 -11.93
N GLY A 41 5.44 63.42 -11.94
CA GLY A 41 4.93 64.20 -13.04
C GLY A 41 4.65 65.68 -12.69
N LEU A 42 5.14 66.17 -11.55
CA LEU A 42 4.93 67.55 -11.20
C LEU A 42 5.70 68.47 -12.17
N SER A 43 4.95 69.37 -12.85
CA SER A 43 5.53 70.48 -13.57
C SER A 43 6.14 71.45 -12.57
N VAL A 44 7.38 71.82 -12.80
CA VAL A 44 8.03 72.99 -12.12
C VAL A 44 8.01 74.14 -13.01
N SER A 45 7.40 75.29 -12.60
CA SER A 45 7.39 76.52 -13.38
C SER A 45 8.77 77.16 -13.42
N ALA A 46 9.02 78.00 -14.42
CA ALA A 46 10.29 78.73 -14.53
C ALA A 46 10.55 79.63 -13.32
N ASP A 47 9.50 80.24 -12.76
CA ASP A 47 9.61 81.11 -11.58
C ASP A 47 9.96 80.27 -10.29
N GLU A 48 9.35 79.12 -10.16
CA GLU A 48 9.69 78.19 -9.04
C GLU A 48 11.14 77.72 -9.17
N GLU A 49 11.56 77.28 -10.36
CA GLU A 49 12.95 76.82 -10.57
C GLU A 49 13.96 77.97 -10.25
N ALA A 50 13.67 79.26 -10.73
CA ALA A 50 14.51 80.38 -10.42
C ALA A 50 14.56 80.69 -8.92
N SER A 51 13.43 80.51 -8.22
CA SER A 51 13.36 80.71 -6.78
C SER A 51 14.22 79.64 -6.03
N TYR A 52 14.13 78.34 -6.44
CA TYR A 52 14.98 77.25 -5.86
C TYR A 52 16.45 77.47 -6.18
N GLN A 53 16.82 77.93 -7.40
CA GLN A 53 18.19 78.24 -7.77
C GLN A 53 18.76 79.35 -6.91
N ARG A 54 17.97 80.40 -6.63
CA ARG A 54 18.33 81.48 -5.76
C ARG A 54 18.59 81.00 -4.33
N LEU A 55 17.66 80.19 -3.78
CA LEU A 55 17.83 79.59 -2.43
C LEU A 55 19.12 78.80 -2.31
N LEU A 56 19.46 78.01 -3.31
CA LEU A 56 20.67 77.17 -3.30
C LEU A 56 21.95 78.05 -3.38
N LYS A 57 21.87 79.25 -4.06
CA LYS A 57 22.98 80.19 -4.16
C LYS A 57 23.18 80.93 -2.83
N GLU A 58 22.08 81.41 -2.23
CA GLU A 58 22.12 82.26 -1.04
C GLU A 58 22.23 81.49 0.28
N SER A 59 21.65 80.31 0.34
CA SER A 59 21.55 79.53 1.55
C SER A 59 21.66 77.97 1.29
N PRO A 60 22.82 77.50 0.82
CA PRO A 60 22.99 76.12 0.36
C PRO A 60 22.85 75.07 1.48
N ALA A 61 22.95 75.48 2.74
CA ALA A 61 22.82 74.64 3.93
C ALA A 61 21.45 74.79 4.63
N SER A 62 20.47 75.47 4.00
CA SER A 62 19.16 75.64 4.59
C SER A 62 18.41 74.26 4.71
N PRO A 63 17.48 74.11 5.64
CA PRO A 63 16.65 72.91 5.71
C PRO A 63 15.87 72.59 4.41
N GLN A 64 15.66 73.60 3.56
CA GLN A 64 14.95 73.47 2.29
C GLN A 64 15.88 73.19 1.11
N ALA A 65 17.21 73.17 1.31
CA ALA A 65 18.18 72.96 0.24
C ALA A 65 18.01 71.62 -0.49
N GLY A 66 17.68 70.54 0.23
CA GLY A 66 17.41 69.23 -0.37
C GLY A 66 16.20 69.26 -1.30
N GLU A 67 15.11 69.89 -0.87
CA GLU A 67 13.93 70.14 -1.69
C GLU A 67 14.28 70.96 -2.96
N ALA A 68 15.01 72.04 -2.77
CA ALA A 68 15.39 72.91 -3.87
C ALA A 68 16.28 72.18 -4.90
N ARG A 69 17.30 71.39 -4.47
CA ARG A 69 18.11 70.55 -5.38
C ARG A 69 17.25 69.59 -6.19
N TYR A 70 16.29 68.88 -5.50
CA TYR A 70 15.42 67.97 -6.15
C TYR A 70 14.57 68.65 -7.23
N PHE A 71 13.89 69.79 -6.95
CA PHE A 71 13.00 70.45 -7.91
C PHE A 71 13.75 71.10 -9.04
N VAL A 72 14.97 71.64 -8.85
CA VAL A 72 15.84 72.07 -9.95
C VAL A 72 16.20 70.90 -10.88
N ALA A 73 16.48 69.71 -10.35
CA ALA A 73 16.71 68.53 -11.15
C ALA A 73 15.43 68.09 -11.88
N GLN A 74 14.28 68.15 -11.19
CA GLN A 74 12.96 67.83 -11.77
C GLN A 74 12.58 68.76 -12.93
N ALA A 75 12.92 70.04 -12.82
CA ALA A 75 12.69 70.99 -13.91
C ALA A 75 13.51 70.62 -15.18
N ALA A 76 14.77 70.28 -15.03
CA ALA A 76 15.61 69.73 -16.10
C ALA A 76 15.04 68.47 -16.72
N PHE A 77 14.56 67.52 -15.86
CA PHE A 77 13.91 66.27 -16.31
C PHE A 77 12.63 66.53 -17.14
N ASN A 78 11.82 67.52 -16.72
CA ASN A 78 10.58 67.86 -17.40
C ASN A 78 10.84 68.56 -18.81
N ARG A 79 11.97 69.25 -18.97
CA ARG A 79 12.42 69.75 -20.25
C ARG A 79 13.04 68.74 -21.19
N GLY A 80 13.18 67.44 -20.73
CA GLY A 80 13.81 66.38 -21.51
C GLY A 80 15.35 66.36 -21.46
N GLU A 81 15.96 67.18 -20.62
CA GLU A 81 17.40 67.35 -20.48
C GLU A 81 17.97 66.18 -19.61
N ALA A 82 17.77 64.91 -20.07
CA ALA A 82 17.97 63.73 -19.26
C ALA A 82 19.38 63.62 -18.65
N ALA A 83 20.43 63.94 -19.39
CA ALA A 83 21.80 63.84 -18.88
C ALA A 83 22.07 64.92 -17.82
N LYS A 84 21.54 66.14 -18.00
CA LYS A 84 21.67 67.23 -17.01
C LYS A 84 20.87 66.95 -15.76
N ALA A 85 19.63 66.46 -15.93
CA ALA A 85 18.76 66.03 -14.82
C ALA A 85 19.41 64.91 -14.00
N GLN A 86 20.00 63.91 -14.67
CA GLN A 86 20.74 62.82 -14.00
C GLN A 86 21.84 63.38 -13.07
N ALA A 87 22.71 64.23 -13.61
CA ALA A 87 23.81 64.82 -12.82
C ALA A 87 23.30 65.60 -11.61
N LEU A 88 22.21 66.37 -11.78
CA LEU A 88 21.58 67.13 -10.70
C LEU A 88 20.93 66.23 -9.64
N PHE A 89 20.24 65.13 -10.06
CA PHE A 89 19.64 64.20 -9.16
C PHE A 89 20.73 63.41 -8.40
N GLU A 90 21.81 62.98 -9.04
CA GLU A 90 22.93 62.32 -8.38
C GLU A 90 23.60 63.25 -7.35
N ASP A 91 23.75 64.53 -7.64
CA ASP A 91 24.25 65.50 -6.71
C ASP A 91 23.33 65.68 -5.49
N CYS A 92 22.01 65.79 -5.74
CA CYS A 92 21.00 65.78 -4.67
C CYS A 92 21.07 64.54 -3.82
N ALA A 93 21.16 63.36 -4.42
CA ALA A 93 21.26 62.09 -3.70
C ALA A 93 22.49 61.97 -2.80
N ARG A 94 23.63 62.52 -3.29
CA ARG A 94 24.90 62.54 -2.47
C ARG A 94 24.81 63.50 -1.32
N GLN A 95 24.31 64.72 -1.54
CA GLN A 95 24.32 65.77 -0.52
C GLN A 95 23.22 65.59 0.51
N ASP A 96 22.12 64.97 0.13
CA ASP A 96 20.90 64.83 0.92
C ASP A 96 20.59 63.38 1.28
N SER A 97 21.61 62.52 1.32
CA SER A 97 21.49 61.07 1.50
C SER A 97 20.72 60.65 2.75
N LEU A 98 20.73 61.47 3.80
CA LEU A 98 20.01 61.21 5.06
C LEU A 98 18.61 61.85 5.08
N SER A 99 18.24 62.60 4.05
CA SER A 99 16.92 63.20 3.94
C SER A 99 16.00 62.37 3.05
N GLY A 100 14.68 62.53 3.18
CA GLY A 100 13.72 61.89 2.27
C GLY A 100 13.91 62.26 0.80
N TRP A 101 14.62 63.34 0.47
CA TRP A 101 14.89 63.78 -0.90
C TRP A 101 15.99 62.97 -1.57
N GLY A 102 17.01 62.47 -0.81
CA GLY A 102 18.13 61.70 -1.36
C GLY A 102 17.68 60.43 -2.04
N GLY A 103 16.78 59.66 -1.40
CA GLY A 103 16.25 58.44 -1.96
C GLY A 103 15.39 58.70 -3.22
N ASN A 104 14.56 59.73 -3.18
CA ASN A 104 13.77 60.15 -4.35
C ASN A 104 14.66 60.61 -5.52
N ALA A 105 15.72 61.36 -5.24
CA ALA A 105 16.67 61.82 -6.24
C ALA A 105 17.46 60.65 -6.86
N ALA A 106 17.92 59.70 -6.07
CA ALA A 106 18.57 58.49 -6.59
C ALA A 106 17.66 57.67 -7.52
N PHE A 107 16.38 57.54 -7.17
CA PHE A 107 15.38 56.91 -8.05
C PHE A 107 15.19 57.67 -9.36
N MET A 108 15.09 59.01 -9.32
CA MET A 108 14.96 59.85 -10.50
C MET A 108 16.21 59.82 -11.36
N ALA A 109 17.41 59.71 -10.77
CA ALA A 109 18.67 59.53 -11.50
C ALA A 109 18.64 58.23 -12.32
N ALA A 110 18.15 57.13 -11.73
CA ALA A 110 17.96 55.87 -12.43
C ALA A 110 16.96 55.98 -13.60
N LEU A 111 15.84 56.73 -13.43
CA LEU A 111 14.92 57.04 -14.51
C LEU A 111 15.55 57.86 -15.64
N CYS A 112 16.45 58.79 -15.31
CA CYS A 112 17.20 59.55 -16.31
C CYS A 112 18.13 58.65 -17.12
N LEU A 113 18.79 57.70 -16.52
CA LEU A 113 19.61 56.67 -17.20
C LEU A 113 18.75 55.84 -18.17
N GLU A 114 17.57 55.41 -17.71
CA GLU A 114 16.62 54.69 -18.56
C GLU A 114 16.19 55.51 -19.80
N ARG A 115 15.86 56.81 -19.63
CA ARG A 115 15.52 57.70 -20.74
C ARG A 115 16.67 57.91 -21.74
N GLN A 116 17.90 57.79 -21.30
CA GLN A 116 19.10 57.81 -22.12
C GLN A 116 19.43 56.46 -22.77
N SER A 117 18.58 55.46 -22.59
CA SER A 117 18.84 54.07 -23.04
C SER A 117 20.10 53.43 -22.45
N ARG A 118 20.59 53.93 -21.35
CA ARG A 118 21.70 53.38 -20.57
C ARG A 118 21.17 52.31 -19.60
N LEU A 119 20.60 51.26 -20.17
CA LEU A 119 19.79 50.31 -19.44
C LEU A 119 20.56 49.49 -18.34
N PRO A 120 21.81 49.04 -18.60
CA PRO A 120 22.58 48.34 -17.54
C PRO A 120 22.85 49.24 -16.34
N GLU A 121 23.15 50.49 -16.58
CA GLU A 121 23.43 51.46 -15.52
C GLU A 121 22.16 51.88 -14.79
N ALA A 122 21.03 51.97 -15.50
CA ALA A 122 19.73 52.20 -14.86
C ALA A 122 19.34 51.05 -13.94
N LEU A 123 19.56 49.81 -14.37
CA LEU A 123 19.32 48.61 -13.56
C LEU A 123 20.19 48.61 -12.29
N ALA A 124 21.49 48.82 -12.45
CA ALA A 124 22.42 48.90 -11.31
C ALA A 124 22.04 50.03 -10.33
N ALA A 125 21.54 51.16 -10.83
CA ALA A 125 21.07 52.25 -9.97
C ALA A 125 19.80 51.88 -9.19
N TYR A 126 18.83 51.16 -9.80
CA TYR A 126 17.65 50.65 -9.09
C TYR A 126 18.00 49.60 -8.07
N GLU A 127 18.92 48.68 -8.38
CA GLU A 127 19.41 47.68 -7.44
C GLU A 127 20.16 48.27 -6.23
N ALA A 128 20.99 49.30 -6.50
CA ALA A 128 21.71 50.02 -5.45
C ALA A 128 20.80 50.69 -4.40
N LEU A 129 19.58 51.05 -4.79
CA LEU A 129 18.59 51.60 -3.89
C LEU A 129 18.09 50.55 -2.90
N GLN A 130 17.97 49.29 -3.29
CA GLN A 130 17.45 48.20 -2.42
C GLN A 130 18.30 47.97 -1.16
N GLY A 131 19.59 48.27 -1.22
CA GLY A 131 20.50 48.17 -0.08
C GLY A 131 20.46 49.34 0.91
N GLN A 132 19.65 50.40 0.66
CA GLN A 132 19.65 51.64 1.43
C GLN A 132 18.50 51.69 2.45
N ALA A 133 18.74 51.40 3.70
CA ALA A 133 17.72 51.35 4.76
C ALA A 133 17.01 52.70 5.02
N GLN A 134 17.61 53.81 4.64
CA GLN A 134 17.04 55.15 4.80
C GLN A 134 16.06 55.57 3.66
N VAL A 135 16.01 54.79 2.57
CA VAL A 135 15.09 55.02 1.48
C VAL A 135 13.71 54.52 1.85
N ARG A 136 12.71 55.32 1.49
CA ARG A 136 11.31 54.99 1.79
C ARG A 136 10.84 53.73 1.07
N ALA A 137 9.98 52.99 1.73
CA ALA A 137 9.50 51.68 1.26
C ALA A 137 8.77 51.74 -0.10
N ASP A 138 8.03 52.87 -0.38
CA ASP A 138 7.35 53.03 -1.64
C ASP A 138 8.32 53.30 -2.81
N ILE A 139 9.43 54.03 -2.58
CA ILE A 139 10.49 54.22 -3.57
C ILE A 139 11.24 52.91 -3.84
N LEU A 140 11.54 52.16 -2.79
CA LEU A 140 12.13 50.82 -2.94
C LEU A 140 11.25 49.88 -3.76
N ALA A 141 9.93 49.90 -3.51
CA ALA A 141 8.98 49.10 -4.26
C ALA A 141 8.93 49.50 -5.75
N GLN A 142 8.93 50.80 -6.04
CA GLN A 142 8.97 51.32 -7.43
C GLN A 142 10.31 50.99 -8.11
N ALA A 143 11.43 51.14 -7.43
CA ALA A 143 12.74 50.78 -7.96
C ALA A 143 12.81 49.31 -8.33
N ARG A 144 12.31 48.44 -7.45
CA ARG A 144 12.20 47.03 -7.74
C ARG A 144 11.31 46.71 -8.92
N GLN A 145 10.12 47.32 -8.98
CA GLN A 145 9.20 47.14 -10.11
C GLN A 145 9.83 47.60 -11.45
N ASN A 146 10.56 48.73 -11.44
CA ASN A 146 11.26 49.20 -12.62
C ASN A 146 12.41 48.29 -13.04
N ALA A 147 13.22 47.80 -12.08
CA ALA A 147 14.27 46.82 -12.34
C ALA A 147 13.73 45.57 -13.01
N GLU A 148 12.67 44.98 -12.42
CA GLU A 148 11.99 43.81 -12.99
C GLU A 148 11.44 44.09 -14.39
N ARG A 149 10.81 45.22 -14.61
CA ARG A 149 10.30 45.63 -15.93
C ARG A 149 11.40 45.79 -16.97
N LEU A 150 12.54 46.41 -16.61
CA LEU A 150 13.70 46.53 -17.50
C LEU A 150 14.19 45.17 -17.95
N ILE A 151 14.41 44.25 -17.00
CA ILE A 151 14.87 42.89 -17.30
C ILE A 151 13.87 42.14 -18.21
N ARG A 152 12.58 42.29 -17.96
CA ARG A 152 11.55 41.58 -18.73
C ARG A 152 11.36 42.09 -20.13
N GLU A 153 11.47 43.40 -20.36
CA GLU A 153 10.94 44.05 -21.56
C GLU A 153 11.97 44.78 -22.43
N ARG A 154 13.14 45.11 -21.87
CA ARG A 154 14.01 46.09 -22.56
C ARG A 154 15.37 45.52 -22.98
N PHE A 155 15.79 44.40 -22.44
CA PHE A 155 17.05 43.76 -22.84
C PHE A 155 16.80 42.68 -23.91
N ASP A 156 17.66 42.70 -24.93
CA ASP A 156 17.75 41.63 -25.93
C ASP A 156 18.65 40.47 -25.44
N LEU A 157 18.78 39.44 -26.26
CA LEU A 157 19.56 38.27 -25.94
C LEU A 157 21.01 38.58 -25.54
N ALA A 158 21.65 39.50 -26.25
CA ALA A 158 23.03 39.88 -25.97
C ALA A 158 23.15 40.68 -24.64
N GLY A 159 22.20 41.58 -24.42
CA GLY A 159 22.09 42.36 -23.16
C GLY A 159 21.84 41.44 -21.96
N LEU A 160 20.91 40.48 -22.07
CA LEU A 160 20.64 39.51 -21.03
C LEU A 160 21.85 38.60 -20.74
N ALA A 161 22.60 38.17 -21.77
CA ALA A 161 23.82 37.39 -21.57
C ALA A 161 24.92 38.16 -20.83
N ALA A 162 25.09 39.46 -21.17
CA ALA A 162 26.03 40.34 -20.48
C ALA A 162 25.61 40.56 -18.99
N LEU A 163 24.31 40.77 -18.77
CA LEU A 163 23.77 40.88 -17.40
C LEU A 163 23.95 39.62 -16.59
N ALA A 164 23.64 38.46 -17.16
CA ALA A 164 23.81 37.18 -16.46
C ALA A 164 25.26 36.94 -16.04
N ALA A 165 26.23 37.38 -16.83
CA ALA A 165 27.66 37.29 -16.49
C ALA A 165 28.08 38.26 -15.37
N SER A 166 27.51 39.49 -15.36
CA SER A 166 27.87 40.53 -14.37
C SER A 166 27.04 40.43 -13.06
N HIS A 167 25.83 39.87 -13.10
CA HIS A 167 24.90 39.77 -11.96
C HIS A 167 24.72 38.33 -11.47
N ALA A 168 25.78 37.54 -11.52
CA ALA A 168 25.71 36.10 -11.20
C ALA A 168 25.16 35.76 -9.80
N ALA A 169 25.20 36.67 -8.83
CA ALA A 169 24.76 36.49 -7.46
C ALA A 169 23.89 37.66 -6.92
N GLY A 170 23.35 38.50 -7.78
CA GLY A 170 22.49 39.64 -7.39
C GLY A 170 21.06 39.22 -7.07
N PRO A 171 20.26 40.12 -6.48
CA PRO A 171 18.86 39.84 -6.15
C PRO A 171 17.99 39.51 -7.36
N ASP A 172 18.34 39.99 -8.54
CA ASP A 172 17.63 39.77 -9.79
C ASP A 172 18.29 38.69 -10.68
N ALA A 173 19.31 38.00 -10.19
CA ALA A 173 20.06 36.97 -10.94
C ALA A 173 19.14 35.84 -11.45
N ASP A 174 18.19 35.40 -10.66
CA ASP A 174 17.20 34.38 -11.02
C ASP A 174 16.34 34.84 -12.22
N LEU A 175 15.80 36.06 -12.15
CA LEU A 175 14.97 36.65 -13.21
C LEU A 175 15.77 36.88 -14.48
N ILE A 176 17.00 37.43 -14.37
CA ILE A 176 17.89 37.68 -15.52
C ILE A 176 18.20 36.35 -16.24
N HIS A 177 18.55 35.33 -15.50
CA HIS A 177 18.89 34.02 -16.07
C HIS A 177 17.66 33.36 -16.71
N SER A 178 16.48 33.42 -16.06
CA SER A 178 15.24 32.91 -16.61
C SER A 178 14.89 33.58 -17.94
N ARG A 179 15.01 34.95 -18.01
CA ARG A 179 14.75 35.69 -19.23
C ARG A 179 15.75 35.40 -20.33
N LEU A 180 17.02 35.22 -20.00
CA LEU A 180 18.05 34.78 -20.97
C LEU A 180 17.66 33.44 -21.63
N VAL A 181 17.25 32.48 -20.83
CA VAL A 181 16.80 31.16 -21.31
C VAL A 181 15.56 31.29 -22.21
N GLU A 182 14.58 32.11 -21.85
CA GLU A 182 13.41 32.35 -22.67
C GLU A 182 13.79 32.97 -24.06
N GLU A 183 14.71 33.91 -24.11
CA GLU A 183 15.17 34.54 -25.35
C GLU A 183 16.01 33.57 -26.20
N GLN A 184 16.79 32.67 -25.60
CA GLN A 184 17.46 31.54 -26.31
C GLN A 184 16.45 30.66 -27.05
N LEU A 185 15.32 30.33 -26.44
CA LEU A 185 14.25 29.62 -27.13
C LEU A 185 13.63 30.38 -28.29
N LYS A 186 13.42 31.66 -28.11
CA LYS A 186 12.86 32.56 -29.18
C LYS A 186 13.81 32.68 -30.35
N SER A 187 15.12 32.76 -30.09
CA SER A 187 16.15 32.81 -31.14
C SER A 187 16.28 31.51 -31.93
N GLY A 188 15.73 30.38 -31.39
CA GLY A 188 15.81 29.06 -31.99
C GLY A 188 17.07 28.28 -31.60
N ASP A 189 17.89 28.82 -30.71
CA ASP A 189 19.07 28.09 -30.19
C ASP A 189 18.63 27.11 -29.09
N LEU A 190 18.16 25.95 -29.55
CA LEU A 190 17.69 24.91 -28.65
C LEU A 190 18.80 24.33 -27.76
N ALA A 191 20.05 24.31 -28.22
CA ALA A 191 21.17 23.80 -27.43
C ALA A 191 21.45 24.73 -26.23
N ALA A 192 21.57 26.03 -26.49
CA ALA A 192 21.72 27.02 -25.42
C ALA A 192 20.51 27.04 -24.47
N PHE A 193 19.29 26.92 -25.01
CA PHE A 193 18.07 26.83 -24.21
C PHE A 193 18.09 25.68 -23.21
N PHE A 194 18.34 24.45 -23.67
CA PHE A 194 18.36 23.27 -22.78
C PHE A 194 19.49 23.35 -21.74
N SER A 195 20.69 23.79 -22.15
CA SER A 195 21.80 24.02 -21.23
C SER A 195 21.45 25.10 -20.20
N GLY A 196 20.81 26.18 -20.64
CA GLY A 196 20.37 27.29 -19.77
C GLY A 196 19.32 26.87 -18.75
N VAL A 197 18.37 25.99 -19.13
CA VAL A 197 17.38 25.44 -18.18
C VAL A 197 18.04 24.60 -17.11
N ASP A 198 19.02 23.75 -17.46
CA ASP A 198 19.73 22.91 -16.50
C ASP A 198 20.64 23.76 -15.59
N GLU A 199 21.30 24.78 -16.13
CA GLU A 199 22.06 25.74 -15.33
C GLU A 199 21.13 26.51 -14.37
N HIS A 200 19.96 27.00 -14.83
CA HIS A 200 19.00 27.70 -13.98
C HIS A 200 18.58 26.84 -12.78
N ARG A 201 18.24 25.59 -13.03
CA ARG A 201 17.84 24.65 -11.97
C ARG A 201 18.94 24.40 -10.96
N SER A 202 20.18 24.30 -11.42
CA SER A 202 21.34 24.10 -10.56
C SER A 202 21.66 25.31 -9.71
N ARG A 203 21.58 26.52 -10.30
CA ARG A 203 21.94 27.79 -9.64
C ARG A 203 20.87 28.34 -8.72
N PHE A 204 19.58 28.10 -9.06
CA PHE A 204 18.43 28.66 -8.35
C PHE A 204 17.47 27.55 -7.89
N PRO A 205 17.91 26.63 -7.01
CA PRO A 205 17.07 25.56 -6.52
C PRO A 205 15.86 26.12 -5.76
N GLY A 206 14.65 25.75 -6.19
CA GLY A 206 13.39 26.26 -5.60
C GLY A 206 12.90 27.58 -6.17
N SER A 207 13.47 28.06 -7.27
CA SER A 207 12.98 29.25 -7.99
C SER A 207 11.51 29.11 -8.38
N PRO A 208 10.66 30.13 -8.12
CA PRO A 208 9.28 30.13 -8.59
C PRO A 208 9.17 30.22 -10.12
N LEU A 209 10.25 30.62 -10.82
CA LEU A 209 10.31 30.74 -12.28
C LEU A 209 10.56 29.39 -12.96
N GLN A 210 11.03 28.38 -12.22
CA GLN A 210 11.35 27.05 -12.77
C GLN A 210 10.15 26.40 -13.47
N ALA A 211 8.95 26.50 -12.90
CA ALA A 211 7.74 25.93 -13.50
C ALA A 211 7.42 26.55 -14.89
N GLY A 212 7.70 27.85 -15.06
CA GLY A 212 7.59 28.51 -16.34
C GLY A 212 8.58 27.97 -17.38
N LEU A 213 9.84 27.81 -16.99
CA LEU A 213 10.88 27.23 -17.84
C LEU A 213 10.58 25.77 -18.20
N ASP A 214 10.11 24.97 -17.26
CA ASP A 214 9.73 23.56 -17.51
C ASP A 214 8.56 23.47 -18.52
N SER A 215 7.63 24.41 -18.49
CA SER A 215 6.58 24.54 -19.53
C SER A 215 7.15 24.81 -20.92
N LEU A 216 8.16 25.67 -21.00
CA LEU A 216 8.84 26.00 -22.27
C LEU A 216 9.68 24.83 -22.80
N VAL A 217 10.22 23.98 -21.94
CA VAL A 217 10.95 22.77 -22.34
C VAL A 217 10.07 21.86 -23.22
N GLY A 218 8.81 21.64 -22.82
CA GLY A 218 7.86 20.88 -23.64
C GLY A 218 7.59 21.51 -25.02
N GLN A 219 7.63 22.85 -25.12
CA GLN A 219 7.50 23.55 -26.40
C GLN A 219 8.78 23.42 -27.25
N ALA A 220 9.94 23.51 -26.63
CA ALA A 220 11.23 23.35 -27.29
C ALA A 220 11.39 21.95 -27.91
N TYR A 221 11.04 20.90 -27.17
CA TYR A 221 11.13 19.53 -27.67
C TYR A 221 10.22 19.26 -28.87
N ARG A 222 9.08 19.96 -29.02
CA ARG A 222 8.24 19.86 -30.22
C ARG A 222 8.92 20.45 -31.47
N LYS A 223 9.89 21.33 -31.31
CA LYS A 223 10.68 21.91 -32.42
C LYS A 223 11.89 21.05 -32.79
N VAL A 224 12.28 20.09 -31.95
CA VAL A 224 13.39 19.17 -32.27
C VAL A 224 12.94 18.24 -33.42
N PRO A 225 13.64 18.21 -34.55
CA PRO A 225 13.33 17.26 -35.62
C PRO A 225 13.42 15.83 -35.11
N ILE A 226 12.48 14.98 -35.45
CA ILE A 226 12.45 13.57 -35.06
C ILE A 226 12.71 12.64 -36.26
N LYS A 227 13.19 11.43 -35.96
CA LYS A 227 13.30 10.33 -36.90
C LYS A 227 12.14 9.36 -36.63
N PRO A 228 11.02 9.42 -37.38
CA PRO A 228 9.78 8.72 -37.01
C PRO A 228 9.86 7.19 -37.04
N ARG A 229 10.94 6.63 -37.63
CA ARG A 229 11.17 5.18 -37.69
C ARG A 229 12.34 4.69 -36.83
N VAL A 230 12.84 5.54 -35.92
CA VAL A 230 13.95 5.22 -35.04
C VAL A 230 13.50 5.24 -33.61
N LEU A 231 13.60 4.11 -32.91
CA LEU A 231 13.39 4.00 -31.47
C LEU A 231 14.73 4.05 -30.73
N GLY A 232 14.74 4.60 -29.54
CA GLY A 232 15.84 4.41 -28.59
C GLY A 232 15.67 3.08 -27.86
N LEU A 233 16.76 2.39 -27.61
CA LEU A 233 16.78 1.17 -26.80
C LEU A 233 17.72 1.37 -25.62
N MET A 234 17.18 1.37 -24.41
CA MET A 234 17.94 1.52 -23.16
C MET A 234 18.03 0.15 -22.47
N LEU A 235 19.22 -0.41 -22.41
CA LEU A 235 19.51 -1.70 -21.77
C LEU A 235 20.77 -1.60 -20.91
N PRO A 236 20.89 -2.43 -19.83
CA PRO A 236 22.14 -2.48 -19.05
C PRO A 236 23.33 -2.90 -19.93
N GLY A 237 24.42 -2.14 -19.86
CA GLY A 237 25.62 -2.36 -20.69
C GLY A 237 26.62 -3.31 -20.06
N SER A 238 26.52 -3.66 -18.76
CA SER A 238 27.54 -4.45 -18.08
C SER A 238 27.06 -5.07 -16.75
N GLY A 239 27.85 -6.00 -16.21
CA GLY A 239 27.67 -6.58 -14.90
C GLY A 239 26.65 -7.71 -14.84
N ARG A 240 26.10 -7.97 -13.64
CA ARG A 240 25.14 -9.08 -13.44
C ARG A 240 23.85 -8.96 -14.24
N ALA A 241 23.54 -7.77 -14.72
CA ALA A 241 22.35 -7.48 -15.51
C ALA A 241 22.52 -7.78 -17.01
N GLU A 242 23.74 -8.02 -17.50
CA GLU A 242 24.06 -8.23 -18.92
C GLU A 242 23.27 -9.39 -19.55
N ARG A 243 23.06 -10.47 -18.79
CA ARG A 243 22.26 -11.60 -19.31
C ARG A 243 20.81 -11.19 -19.60
N TYR A 244 20.22 -10.34 -18.72
CA TYR A 244 18.85 -9.83 -18.92
C TYR A 244 18.80 -8.88 -20.11
N ALA A 245 19.84 -8.06 -20.28
CA ALA A 245 19.98 -7.19 -21.44
C ALA A 245 20.08 -8.00 -22.75
N SER A 246 20.85 -9.07 -22.75
CA SER A 246 20.99 -9.95 -23.93
C SER A 246 19.67 -10.64 -24.29
N GLU A 247 18.94 -11.15 -23.30
CA GLU A 247 17.60 -11.72 -23.53
C GLU A 247 16.62 -10.67 -24.07
N ALA A 248 16.58 -9.48 -23.46
CA ALA A 248 15.72 -8.40 -23.91
C ALA A 248 16.07 -7.96 -25.34
N LEU A 249 17.36 -7.79 -25.64
CA LEU A 249 17.84 -7.43 -26.99
C LEU A 249 17.40 -8.46 -28.03
N ASN A 250 17.52 -9.74 -27.72
CA ASN A 250 17.09 -10.81 -28.61
C ASN A 250 15.57 -10.71 -28.91
N GLY A 251 14.75 -10.47 -27.90
CA GLY A 251 13.32 -10.26 -28.07
C GLY A 251 12.98 -9.02 -28.91
N VAL A 252 13.65 -7.89 -28.63
CA VAL A 252 13.51 -6.65 -29.42
C VAL A 252 13.92 -6.89 -30.88
N GLN A 253 15.04 -7.53 -31.10
CA GLN A 253 15.54 -7.78 -32.48
C GLN A 253 14.54 -8.61 -33.30
N LEU A 254 13.94 -9.66 -32.71
CA LEU A 254 12.87 -10.43 -33.37
C LEU A 254 11.66 -9.57 -33.74
N ALA A 255 11.22 -8.70 -32.85
CA ALA A 255 10.09 -7.80 -33.12
C ALA A 255 10.41 -6.84 -34.27
N PHE A 256 11.63 -6.29 -34.34
CA PHE A 256 12.06 -5.43 -35.43
C PHE A 256 12.19 -6.19 -36.77
N ASP A 257 12.71 -7.41 -36.74
CA ASP A 257 12.82 -8.24 -37.96
C ASP A 257 11.44 -8.55 -38.54
N GLU A 258 10.48 -8.91 -37.68
CA GLU A 258 9.09 -9.14 -38.11
C GLU A 258 8.43 -7.86 -38.63
N ALA A 259 8.60 -6.73 -37.94
CA ALA A 259 8.04 -5.45 -38.37
C ALA A 259 8.64 -4.98 -39.72
N ASN A 260 9.87 -5.33 -40.02
CA ASN A 260 10.58 -4.95 -41.23
C ASN A 260 10.38 -5.95 -42.40
N THR A 261 9.70 -7.07 -42.14
CA THR A 261 9.46 -8.07 -43.20
C THR A 261 8.64 -7.44 -44.35
N GLY A 262 9.20 -7.52 -45.56
CA GLY A 262 8.61 -6.97 -46.80
C GLY A 262 8.76 -5.46 -46.98
N LEU A 263 9.42 -4.73 -46.09
CA LEU A 263 9.71 -3.31 -46.25
C LEU A 263 10.97 -3.03 -47.03
N ALA A 264 10.97 -2.03 -47.92
CA ALA A 264 12.17 -1.50 -48.55
C ALA A 264 13.11 -0.92 -47.48
N GLU A 265 14.41 -0.90 -47.77
CA GLU A 265 15.43 -0.47 -46.78
C GLU A 265 15.16 0.94 -46.20
N ALA A 266 14.73 1.88 -47.02
CA ALA A 266 14.41 3.24 -46.61
C ALA A 266 13.14 3.33 -45.73
N GLU A 267 12.33 2.27 -45.69
CA GLU A 267 11.09 2.21 -44.91
C GLU A 267 11.23 1.42 -43.61
N ARG A 268 12.38 0.80 -43.40
CA ARG A 268 12.62 -0.03 -42.24
C ARG A 268 12.68 0.78 -40.94
N TYR A 269 12.19 0.15 -39.91
CA TYR A 269 12.34 0.62 -38.51
C TYR A 269 13.72 0.18 -38.01
N SER A 270 14.32 1.04 -37.18
CA SER A 270 15.62 0.78 -36.57
C SER A 270 15.61 1.27 -35.10
N PHE A 271 16.60 0.85 -34.32
CA PHE A 271 16.81 1.37 -32.98
C PHE A 271 18.28 1.79 -32.79
N VAL A 272 18.47 2.73 -31.88
CA VAL A 272 19.76 3.13 -31.35
C VAL A 272 19.85 2.67 -29.89
N GLN A 273 20.82 1.78 -29.63
CA GLN A 273 21.04 1.24 -28.30
C GLN A 273 21.98 2.14 -27.49
N VAL A 274 21.65 2.36 -26.24
CA VAL A 274 22.47 3.03 -25.23
C VAL A 274 22.46 2.24 -23.93
N ASP A 275 23.53 2.37 -23.15
CA ASP A 275 23.57 1.83 -21.79
C ASP A 275 22.62 2.64 -20.89
N GLU A 276 21.71 1.95 -20.21
CA GLU A 276 20.79 2.59 -19.26
C GLU A 276 21.47 3.08 -17.98
N GLY A 277 22.74 2.68 -17.76
CA GLY A 277 23.49 3.01 -16.58
C GLY A 277 23.02 2.26 -15.33
N SER A 278 23.70 2.50 -14.22
CA SER A 278 23.44 1.82 -12.95
C SER A 278 22.52 2.60 -11.99
N ASN A 279 22.11 3.82 -12.35
CA ASN A 279 21.32 4.71 -11.49
C ASN A 279 20.48 5.69 -12.32
N SER A 280 19.56 6.38 -11.63
CA SER A 280 18.66 7.37 -12.25
C SER A 280 19.38 8.48 -13.01
N LEU A 281 20.51 9.00 -12.51
CA LEU A 281 21.22 10.11 -13.15
C LEU A 281 21.79 9.67 -14.50
N ALA A 282 22.51 8.55 -14.53
CA ALA A 282 23.08 8.00 -15.77
C ALA A 282 21.98 7.67 -16.80
N ALA A 283 20.86 7.10 -16.35
CA ALA A 283 19.73 6.81 -17.21
C ALA A 283 19.08 8.07 -17.78
N GLY A 284 18.98 9.15 -17.00
CA GLY A 284 18.49 10.45 -17.46
C GLY A 284 19.38 11.03 -18.57
N GLU A 285 20.71 10.94 -18.43
CA GLU A 285 21.67 11.35 -19.45
C GLU A 285 21.58 10.50 -20.73
N ALA A 286 21.44 9.18 -20.58
CA ALA A 286 21.25 8.27 -21.71
C ALA A 286 19.95 8.58 -22.47
N ALA A 287 18.85 8.81 -21.76
CA ALA A 287 17.58 9.21 -22.35
C ALA A 287 17.71 10.56 -23.05
N ARG A 288 18.40 11.54 -22.44
CA ARG A 288 18.65 12.87 -23.07
C ARG A 288 19.40 12.71 -24.37
N ARG A 289 20.46 11.90 -24.43
CA ARG A 289 21.19 11.61 -25.66
C ARG A 289 20.28 11.06 -26.77
N LEU A 290 19.43 10.09 -26.46
CA LEU A 290 18.48 9.52 -27.41
C LEU A 290 17.51 10.57 -27.96
N VAL A 291 17.05 11.48 -27.11
CA VAL A 291 16.08 12.51 -27.46
C VAL A 291 16.68 13.63 -28.29
N GLU A 292 17.84 14.17 -27.88
CA GLU A 292 18.43 15.38 -28.44
C GLU A 292 19.37 15.09 -29.60
N GLN A 293 20.20 14.06 -29.48
CA GLN A 293 21.22 13.73 -30.51
C GLN A 293 20.69 12.74 -31.53
N GLU A 294 20.09 11.63 -31.04
CA GLU A 294 19.58 10.59 -31.91
C GLU A 294 18.18 10.89 -32.46
N ARG A 295 17.42 11.79 -31.82
CA ARG A 295 16.13 12.31 -32.26
C ARG A 295 15.08 11.23 -32.43
N VAL A 296 15.06 10.27 -31.47
CA VAL A 296 14.15 9.13 -31.51
C VAL A 296 12.70 9.54 -31.31
N VAL A 297 11.77 8.77 -31.87
CA VAL A 297 10.32 8.99 -31.73
C VAL A 297 9.79 8.45 -30.41
N GLY A 298 10.43 7.43 -29.82
CA GLY A 298 10.10 6.79 -28.54
C GLY A 298 11.27 6.02 -27.98
N ILE A 299 11.20 5.61 -26.74
CA ILE A 299 12.25 4.86 -26.04
C ILE A 299 11.67 3.55 -25.52
N LEU A 300 12.32 2.44 -25.84
CA LEU A 300 12.09 1.10 -25.29
C LEU A 300 13.13 0.82 -24.20
N GLY A 301 12.68 0.40 -23.03
CA GLY A 301 13.51 0.38 -21.82
C GLY A 301 13.32 1.66 -20.99
N PRO A 302 14.04 1.84 -19.88
CA PRO A 302 14.98 0.89 -19.24
C PRO A 302 14.31 -0.40 -18.74
N LEU A 303 15.13 -1.42 -18.40
CA LEU A 303 14.64 -2.68 -17.84
C LEU A 303 14.37 -2.59 -16.34
N PHE A 304 15.15 -1.80 -15.60
CA PHE A 304 15.08 -1.73 -14.14
C PHE A 304 14.44 -0.45 -13.64
N SER A 305 13.88 -0.52 -12.43
CA SER A 305 13.07 0.57 -11.86
C SER A 305 13.88 1.83 -11.54
N ASP A 306 15.11 1.72 -11.04
CA ASP A 306 15.95 2.89 -10.74
C ASP A 306 16.34 3.67 -12.00
N PRO A 307 16.84 3.04 -13.07
CA PRO A 307 17.04 3.69 -14.36
C PRO A 307 15.74 4.31 -14.93
N CYS A 308 14.59 3.64 -14.77
CA CYS A 308 13.32 4.21 -15.23
C CYS A 308 13.00 5.56 -14.60
N GLU A 309 13.30 5.80 -13.32
CA GLU A 309 13.08 7.12 -12.69
C GLU A 309 13.84 8.23 -13.39
N GLY A 310 15.08 7.96 -13.80
CA GLY A 310 15.89 8.89 -14.59
C GLY A 310 15.30 9.17 -15.96
N ALA A 311 14.92 8.13 -16.67
CA ALA A 311 14.28 8.24 -17.99
C ALA A 311 12.95 9.02 -17.88
N ILE A 312 12.09 8.71 -16.90
CA ILE A 312 10.81 9.40 -16.64
C ILE A 312 11.03 10.90 -16.38
N SER A 313 12.02 11.27 -15.57
CA SER A 313 12.29 12.69 -15.29
C SER A 313 12.69 13.45 -16.54
N MET A 314 13.32 12.80 -17.51
CA MET A 314 13.64 13.35 -18.82
C MET A 314 12.42 13.40 -19.74
N THR A 315 11.62 12.33 -19.78
CA THR A 315 10.46 12.22 -20.68
C THR A 315 9.31 13.15 -20.28
N ALA A 316 9.09 13.39 -18.99
CA ALA A 316 8.14 14.38 -18.51
C ALA A 316 8.38 15.77 -19.12
N ARG A 317 9.65 16.10 -19.42
CA ARG A 317 10.05 17.35 -20.03
C ARG A 317 10.04 17.29 -21.55
N SER A 318 10.59 16.23 -22.12
CA SER A 318 10.80 16.09 -23.57
C SER A 318 9.60 15.54 -24.32
N ARG A 319 8.57 15.07 -23.58
CA ARG A 319 7.35 14.47 -24.14
C ARG A 319 7.63 13.30 -25.08
N VAL A 320 8.62 12.49 -24.76
CA VAL A 320 8.99 11.27 -25.51
C VAL A 320 8.36 10.06 -24.82
N PRO A 321 7.56 9.26 -25.52
CA PRO A 321 7.04 8.02 -24.94
C PRO A 321 8.13 7.07 -24.56
N VAL A 322 8.07 6.54 -23.34
CA VAL A 322 8.95 5.49 -22.83
C VAL A 322 8.12 4.27 -22.50
N MET A 323 8.54 3.12 -22.97
CA MET A 323 7.94 1.84 -22.62
C MET A 323 8.97 0.94 -21.97
N SER A 324 8.84 0.74 -20.66
CA SER A 324 9.66 -0.25 -19.93
C SER A 324 9.09 -1.65 -20.10
N PRO A 325 9.88 -2.63 -20.53
CA PRO A 325 9.46 -4.02 -20.61
C PRO A 325 9.20 -4.66 -19.23
N SER A 326 10.01 -4.32 -18.21
CA SER A 326 10.10 -5.14 -17.01
C SER A 326 10.34 -4.41 -15.68
N ALA A 327 10.19 -3.10 -15.59
CA ALA A 327 10.39 -2.34 -14.34
C ALA A 327 9.23 -2.55 -13.34
N PRO A 328 9.35 -3.39 -12.29
CA PRO A 328 8.20 -3.86 -11.50
C PRO A 328 7.81 -2.94 -10.33
N ARG A 329 8.59 -1.87 -10.01
CA ARG A 329 8.30 -1.02 -8.85
C ARG A 329 6.94 -0.34 -8.97
N ALA A 330 6.11 -0.47 -7.94
CA ALA A 330 4.82 0.20 -7.86
C ALA A 330 4.96 1.72 -7.85
N GLY A 331 4.00 2.43 -8.45
CA GLY A 331 3.97 3.91 -8.48
C GLY A 331 4.95 4.55 -9.47
N LEU A 332 5.77 3.77 -10.17
CA LEU A 332 6.70 4.27 -11.18
C LEU A 332 5.95 4.94 -12.33
N GLY A 333 6.31 6.18 -12.65
CA GLY A 333 5.66 6.96 -13.72
C GLY A 333 4.22 7.39 -13.43
N GLN A 334 3.77 7.33 -12.19
CA GLN A 334 2.41 7.73 -11.83
C GLN A 334 2.17 9.22 -12.17
N GLY A 335 1.17 9.47 -13.01
CA GLY A 335 0.83 10.82 -13.47
C GLY A 335 1.61 11.31 -14.70
N ASP A 336 2.60 10.56 -15.20
CA ASP A 336 3.27 10.88 -16.46
C ASP A 336 2.56 10.17 -17.64
N PRO A 337 1.91 10.91 -18.56
CA PRO A 337 1.21 10.31 -19.70
C PRO A 337 2.14 9.77 -20.78
N PHE A 338 3.45 9.95 -20.66
CA PHE A 338 4.44 9.46 -21.61
C PHE A 338 5.19 8.22 -21.15
N PHE A 339 4.96 7.76 -19.92
CA PHE A 339 5.52 6.52 -19.42
C PHE A 339 4.53 5.38 -19.53
N PHE A 340 4.98 4.26 -20.08
CA PHE A 340 4.24 3.01 -20.23
C PHE A 340 5.07 1.85 -19.72
N ARG A 341 4.42 0.82 -19.21
CA ARG A 341 5.07 -0.35 -18.68
C ARG A 341 4.37 -1.62 -19.16
N ASN A 342 5.12 -2.51 -19.83
CA ASN A 342 4.56 -3.76 -20.37
C ASN A 342 4.49 -4.89 -19.32
N CYS A 343 5.25 -4.83 -18.23
CA CYS A 343 5.11 -5.78 -17.13
C CYS A 343 3.98 -5.36 -16.17
N ILE A 344 3.50 -6.32 -15.41
CA ILE A 344 2.62 -6.03 -14.28
C ILE A 344 3.44 -5.85 -13.00
N THR A 345 2.88 -5.14 -12.04
CA THR A 345 3.51 -5.06 -10.72
C THR A 345 3.22 -6.33 -9.92
N PRO A 346 4.09 -6.69 -8.97
CA PRO A 346 3.84 -7.83 -8.08
C PRO A 346 2.48 -7.76 -7.37
N GLU A 347 2.01 -6.55 -7.03
CA GLU A 347 0.68 -6.35 -6.42
C GLU A 347 -0.46 -6.71 -7.38
N LYS A 348 -0.32 -6.45 -8.68
CA LYS A 348 -1.31 -6.89 -9.67
C LYS A 348 -1.29 -8.40 -9.83
N GLY A 349 -0.11 -9.04 -9.79
CA GLY A 349 0.03 -10.49 -9.77
C GLY A 349 -0.65 -11.13 -8.56
N ALA A 350 -0.50 -10.54 -7.37
CA ALA A 350 -1.19 -11.00 -6.16
C ALA A 350 -2.72 -10.88 -6.28
N ARG A 351 -3.23 -9.83 -6.93
CA ARG A 351 -4.67 -9.68 -7.20
C ARG A 351 -5.18 -10.72 -8.21
N GLU A 352 -4.43 -10.98 -9.30
CA GLU A 352 -4.77 -12.03 -10.26
C GLU A 352 -4.84 -13.41 -9.58
N MET A 353 -3.90 -13.71 -8.67
CA MET A 353 -3.97 -14.94 -7.89
C MET A 353 -5.18 -15.00 -6.96
N ALA A 354 -5.58 -13.87 -6.36
CA ALA A 354 -6.82 -13.79 -5.57
C ALA A 354 -8.06 -13.99 -6.46
N ASP A 355 -8.09 -13.41 -7.67
CA ASP A 355 -9.16 -13.61 -8.64
C ASP A 355 -9.27 -15.09 -9.04
N TYR A 356 -8.15 -15.74 -9.33
CA TYR A 356 -8.11 -17.19 -9.60
C TYR A 356 -8.66 -18.01 -8.43
N ALA A 357 -8.18 -17.76 -7.22
CA ALA A 357 -8.59 -18.47 -6.02
C ALA A 357 -10.10 -18.34 -5.76
N MET A 358 -10.65 -17.12 -5.89
CA MET A 358 -12.03 -16.82 -5.55
C MET A 358 -13.02 -17.14 -6.67
N LEU A 359 -12.69 -16.77 -7.91
CA LEU A 359 -13.63 -16.83 -9.02
C LEU A 359 -13.59 -18.19 -9.74
N GLN A 360 -12.42 -18.80 -9.86
CA GLN A 360 -12.25 -20.08 -10.56
C GLN A 360 -12.24 -21.26 -9.61
N GLN A 361 -11.39 -21.22 -8.54
CA GLN A 361 -11.34 -22.30 -7.55
C GLN A 361 -12.46 -22.21 -6.52
N ARG A 362 -13.18 -21.07 -6.45
CA ARG A 362 -14.31 -20.82 -5.53
C ARG A 362 -13.96 -20.96 -4.05
N PHE A 363 -12.72 -20.74 -3.69
CA PHE A 363 -12.30 -20.70 -2.30
C PHE A 363 -12.89 -19.47 -1.60
N GLN A 364 -13.40 -19.64 -0.37
CA GLN A 364 -14.03 -18.58 0.42
C GLN A 364 -13.21 -18.20 1.66
N ARG A 365 -12.40 -19.16 2.16
CA ARG A 365 -11.58 -18.96 3.37
C ARG A 365 -10.13 -19.30 3.06
N LEU A 366 -9.29 -18.29 3.10
CA LEU A 366 -7.90 -18.38 2.66
C LEU A 366 -6.94 -18.09 3.82
N GLY A 367 -5.76 -18.69 3.77
CA GLY A 367 -4.62 -18.33 4.59
C GLY A 367 -3.62 -17.51 3.79
N VAL A 368 -2.84 -16.69 4.48
CA VAL A 368 -1.71 -15.96 3.88
C VAL A 368 -0.49 -16.19 4.77
N LEU A 369 0.57 -16.76 4.20
CA LEU A 369 1.87 -16.93 4.84
C LEU A 369 2.91 -16.14 4.07
N TYR A 370 3.55 -15.14 4.66
CA TYR A 370 4.42 -14.23 3.91
C TYR A 370 5.72 -13.91 4.65
N PRO A 371 6.84 -13.73 3.92
CA PRO A 371 8.09 -13.28 4.52
C PRO A 371 7.93 -11.85 5.08
N ASP A 372 8.48 -11.58 6.25
CA ASP A 372 8.44 -10.24 6.89
C ASP A 372 9.42 -9.27 6.22
N THR A 373 9.19 -9.02 4.94
CA THR A 373 9.89 -8.07 4.08
C THR A 373 8.90 -7.05 3.51
N ALA A 374 9.40 -5.95 2.97
CA ALA A 374 8.55 -4.99 2.27
C ALA A 374 7.78 -5.67 1.12
N TYR A 375 8.44 -6.52 0.34
CA TYR A 375 7.84 -7.29 -0.75
C TYR A 375 6.73 -8.21 -0.25
N GLY A 376 7.02 -9.07 0.74
CA GLY A 376 6.04 -10.02 1.29
C GLY A 376 4.81 -9.32 1.86
N ARG A 377 5.00 -8.25 2.65
CA ARG A 377 3.91 -7.45 3.21
C ARG A 377 3.03 -6.81 2.13
N THR A 378 3.65 -6.25 1.09
CA THR A 378 2.92 -5.60 0.00
C THR A 378 2.03 -6.58 -0.76
N LEU A 379 2.55 -7.76 -1.12
CA LEU A 379 1.79 -8.78 -1.83
C LEU A 379 0.69 -9.38 -0.96
N ALA A 380 0.99 -9.66 0.32
CA ALA A 380 0.00 -10.15 1.27
C ALA A 380 -1.18 -9.17 1.40
N GLN A 381 -0.90 -7.88 1.54
CA GLN A 381 -1.93 -6.84 1.60
C GLN A 381 -2.75 -6.73 0.30
N ALA A 382 -2.09 -6.80 -0.86
CA ALA A 382 -2.76 -6.73 -2.16
C ALA A 382 -3.72 -7.92 -2.36
N PHE A 383 -3.27 -9.13 -2.02
CA PHE A 383 -4.07 -10.35 -2.04
C PHE A 383 -5.27 -10.26 -1.08
N GLN A 384 -5.02 -9.91 0.18
CA GLN A 384 -6.06 -9.81 1.22
C GLN A 384 -7.15 -8.80 0.85
N ARG A 385 -6.77 -7.62 0.36
CA ARG A 385 -7.72 -6.60 -0.10
C ARG A 385 -8.60 -7.16 -1.24
N ARG A 386 -7.97 -7.82 -2.21
CA ARG A 386 -8.71 -8.36 -3.34
C ARG A 386 -9.66 -9.49 -2.94
N VAL A 387 -9.24 -10.37 -2.03
CA VAL A 387 -10.11 -11.41 -1.46
C VAL A 387 -11.32 -10.78 -0.76
N ALA A 388 -11.10 -9.73 0.03
CA ALA A 388 -12.19 -9.00 0.70
C ALA A 388 -13.14 -8.30 -0.29
N ASP A 389 -12.60 -7.66 -1.35
CA ASP A 389 -13.39 -7.03 -2.43
C ASP A 389 -14.31 -8.04 -3.14
N LEU A 390 -13.89 -9.31 -3.22
CA LEU A 390 -14.64 -10.42 -3.82
C LEU A 390 -15.57 -11.14 -2.82
N GLY A 391 -15.65 -10.66 -1.58
CA GLY A 391 -16.52 -11.21 -0.54
C GLY A 391 -15.96 -12.44 0.17
N GLY A 392 -14.67 -12.78 0.00
CA GLY A 392 -13.99 -13.85 0.70
C GLY A 392 -13.43 -13.42 2.05
N THR A 393 -12.86 -14.37 2.77
CA THR A 393 -12.26 -14.15 4.09
C THR A 393 -10.83 -14.68 4.13
N VAL A 394 -9.88 -13.83 4.54
CA VAL A 394 -8.56 -14.27 4.96
C VAL A 394 -8.64 -14.60 6.45
N ALA A 395 -8.72 -15.90 6.77
CA ALA A 395 -8.95 -16.36 8.13
C ALA A 395 -7.68 -16.41 8.98
N ALA A 396 -6.51 -16.49 8.34
CA ALA A 396 -5.21 -16.38 8.98
C ALA A 396 -4.24 -15.61 8.08
N SER A 397 -3.50 -14.68 8.65
CA SER A 397 -2.46 -13.92 7.95
C SER A 397 -1.23 -13.86 8.83
N VAL A 398 -0.19 -14.59 8.46
CA VAL A 398 0.96 -14.86 9.30
C VAL A 398 2.24 -14.49 8.56
N SER A 399 3.12 -13.74 9.22
CA SER A 399 4.47 -13.46 8.70
C SER A 399 5.48 -14.45 9.28
N TYR A 400 6.53 -14.69 8.51
CA TYR A 400 7.73 -15.41 8.96
C TYR A 400 8.99 -14.60 8.66
N THR A 401 10.06 -14.85 9.38
CA THR A 401 11.36 -14.22 9.13
C THR A 401 11.97 -14.78 7.85
N ALA A 402 12.23 -13.93 6.86
CA ALA A 402 12.87 -14.34 5.60
C ALA A 402 14.21 -15.02 5.86
N GLY A 403 14.45 -16.16 5.18
CA GLY A 403 15.63 -16.97 5.37
C GLY A 403 15.65 -17.79 6.66
N SER A 404 14.56 -17.84 7.44
CA SER A 404 14.42 -18.73 8.58
C SER A 404 14.37 -20.19 8.16
N LEU A 405 14.91 -21.08 9.01
CA LEU A 405 14.75 -22.52 8.89
C LEU A 405 13.72 -23.08 9.89
N ASP A 406 13.23 -22.24 10.80
CA ASP A 406 12.20 -22.60 11.78
C ASP A 406 10.90 -21.87 11.46
N PHE A 407 9.87 -22.63 11.12
CA PHE A 407 8.54 -22.15 10.76
C PHE A 407 7.47 -22.57 11.76
N LYS A 408 7.84 -23.20 12.90
CA LYS A 408 6.90 -23.77 13.87
C LYS A 408 5.80 -22.79 14.28
N ASP A 409 6.20 -21.60 14.77
CA ASP A 409 5.24 -20.61 15.26
C ASP A 409 4.30 -20.13 14.15
N ALA A 410 4.83 -19.96 12.94
CA ALA A 410 4.04 -19.57 11.78
C ALA A 410 3.02 -20.64 11.37
N MET A 411 3.41 -21.92 11.40
CA MET A 411 2.52 -23.04 11.08
C MET A 411 1.38 -23.15 12.10
N LEU A 412 1.70 -23.03 13.38
CA LEU A 412 0.69 -23.05 14.46
C LEU A 412 -0.26 -21.86 14.36
N ALA A 413 0.25 -20.67 14.03
CA ALA A 413 -0.55 -19.46 13.83
C ALA A 413 -1.46 -19.54 12.59
N LEU A 414 -1.06 -20.31 11.55
CA LEU A 414 -1.90 -20.65 10.41
C LEU A 414 -3.01 -21.67 10.71
N GLY A 415 -3.00 -22.25 11.92
CA GLY A 415 -3.97 -23.25 12.32
C GLY A 415 -3.51 -24.68 12.16
N GLY A 416 -2.21 -24.89 11.95
CA GLY A 416 -1.58 -26.21 11.95
C GLY A 416 -1.52 -26.83 13.34
N THR A 417 -1.29 -28.13 13.40
CA THR A 417 -1.20 -28.88 14.63
C THR A 417 0.21 -29.46 14.77
N ASP A 418 0.89 -29.20 15.90
CA ASP A 418 2.18 -29.84 16.19
C ASP A 418 1.92 -31.31 16.58
N PRO A 419 2.35 -32.29 15.79
CA PRO A 419 2.09 -33.71 16.07
C PRO A 419 2.67 -34.18 17.40
N ASN A 420 3.71 -33.53 17.90
CA ASN A 420 4.32 -33.90 19.20
C ASN A 420 3.48 -33.37 20.37
N VAL A 421 3.03 -32.08 20.26
CA VAL A 421 2.16 -31.49 21.29
C VAL A 421 0.78 -32.18 21.30
N ALA A 422 0.28 -32.59 20.14
CA ALA A 422 -0.98 -33.31 20.04
C ALA A 422 -0.92 -34.65 20.81
N LYS A 423 0.16 -35.39 20.72
CA LYS A 423 0.37 -36.63 21.47
C LYS A 423 0.48 -36.42 22.99
N ASP A 424 1.25 -35.39 23.39
CA ASP A 424 1.42 -35.07 24.81
C ASP A 424 0.12 -34.52 25.43
N ALA A 425 -0.61 -33.68 24.71
CA ALA A 425 -1.92 -33.17 25.13
C ALA A 425 -2.97 -34.31 25.24
N GLU A 426 -2.94 -35.30 24.34
CA GLU A 426 -3.83 -36.46 24.44
C GLU A 426 -3.57 -37.28 25.70
N VAL A 427 -2.30 -37.47 26.06
CA VAL A 427 -1.89 -38.22 27.29
C VAL A 427 -2.27 -37.41 28.54
N GLU A 428 -2.02 -36.11 28.57
CA GLU A 428 -2.32 -35.25 29.72
C GLU A 428 -3.84 -35.02 29.87
N GLY A 429 -4.54 -34.81 28.77
CA GLY A 429 -6.00 -34.70 28.76
C GLY A 429 -6.72 -35.99 29.24
N ARG A 430 -6.17 -37.16 28.94
CA ARG A 430 -6.70 -38.41 29.50
C ARG A 430 -6.53 -38.46 31.02
N LYS A 431 -5.42 -37.97 31.57
CA LYS A 431 -5.17 -37.93 33.04
C LYS A 431 -6.10 -36.92 33.72
N GLU A 432 -6.27 -35.70 33.18
CA GLU A 432 -7.16 -34.68 33.74
C GLU A 432 -8.64 -35.10 33.66
N GLN A 433 -9.06 -35.69 32.54
CA GLN A 433 -10.41 -36.24 32.40
C GLN A 433 -10.67 -37.32 33.45
N GLN A 434 -9.68 -38.21 33.70
CA GLN A 434 -9.78 -39.23 34.67
C GLN A 434 -9.93 -38.68 36.11
N ALA A 435 -9.12 -37.68 36.47
CA ALA A 435 -9.20 -37.00 37.76
C ALA A 435 -10.52 -36.22 37.96
N GLY A 436 -10.99 -35.52 36.90
CA GLY A 436 -12.27 -34.80 36.93
C GLY A 436 -13.47 -35.71 37.15
N VAL A 437 -13.51 -36.85 36.45
CA VAL A 437 -14.56 -37.88 36.62
C VAL A 437 -14.49 -38.51 38.01
N GLU A 438 -13.30 -38.79 38.56
CA GLU A 438 -13.15 -39.29 39.91
C GLU A 438 -13.71 -38.39 40.99
N LYS A 439 -13.36 -37.07 40.90
CA LYS A 439 -13.89 -36.06 41.83
C LYS A 439 -15.40 -35.90 41.72
N ALA A 440 -15.93 -35.93 40.52
CA ALA A 440 -17.36 -35.84 40.28
C ALA A 440 -18.12 -37.07 40.82
N CYS A 441 -17.56 -38.26 40.61
CA CYS A 441 -18.11 -39.50 41.19
C CYS A 441 -18.11 -39.46 42.73
N SER A 442 -17.07 -38.94 43.35
CA SER A 442 -16.98 -38.78 44.80
C SER A 442 -18.05 -37.82 45.35
N ASN A 443 -18.21 -36.68 44.72
CA ASN A 443 -19.20 -35.67 45.10
C ASN A 443 -20.65 -36.22 44.99
N LEU A 444 -20.93 -37.00 43.93
CA LEU A 444 -22.23 -37.62 43.74
C LEU A 444 -22.47 -38.73 44.76
N ALA A 445 -21.43 -39.54 45.09
CA ALA A 445 -21.50 -40.53 46.12
C ALA A 445 -21.81 -39.93 47.49
N GLU A 446 -21.20 -38.80 47.86
CA GLU A 446 -21.53 -38.07 49.09
C GLU A 446 -22.98 -37.56 49.09
N SER A 447 -23.45 -37.06 47.94
CA SER A 447 -24.86 -36.59 47.79
C SER A 447 -25.85 -37.77 47.95
N ILE A 448 -25.50 -38.94 47.41
CA ILE A 448 -26.30 -40.16 47.57
C ILE A 448 -26.33 -40.59 49.03
N LEU A 449 -25.19 -40.59 49.71
CA LEU A 449 -25.13 -40.95 51.14
C LEU A 449 -25.94 -39.97 52.01
N ALA A 450 -25.90 -38.66 51.72
CA ALA A 450 -26.72 -37.67 52.41
C ALA A 450 -28.22 -37.95 52.20
N ALA A 451 -28.64 -38.27 50.99
CA ALA A 451 -30.01 -38.64 50.67
C ALA A 451 -30.47 -39.95 51.39
N LEU A 452 -29.58 -40.94 51.41
CA LEU A 452 -29.81 -42.20 52.10
C LEU A 452 -30.02 -42.00 53.62
N ARG A 453 -29.22 -41.17 54.28
CA ARG A 453 -29.40 -40.80 55.71
C ARG A 453 -30.74 -40.18 55.97
N VAL A 454 -31.25 -39.33 55.07
CA VAL A 454 -32.59 -38.74 55.20
C VAL A 454 -33.70 -39.79 55.10
N ILE A 455 -33.52 -40.80 54.23
CA ILE A 455 -34.52 -41.89 54.03
C ILE A 455 -34.51 -42.88 55.16
N GLN A 456 -33.35 -43.17 55.75
CA GLN A 456 -33.21 -44.12 56.90
C GLN A 456 -33.70 -43.53 58.22
N GLY A 457 -33.86 -42.21 58.31
CA GLY A 457 -34.24 -41.54 59.57
C GLY A 457 -33.04 -41.41 60.53
N PRO A 458 -33.19 -40.72 61.65
CA PRO A 458 -32.15 -40.62 62.67
C PRO A 458 -31.85 -42.03 63.24
N GLU A 459 -30.55 -42.35 63.41
CA GLU A 459 -30.13 -43.51 64.10
C GLU A 459 -30.86 -43.59 65.42
N PRO A 460 -31.42 -44.80 65.82
CA PRO A 460 -32.02 -44.88 67.12
C PRO A 460 -30.91 -44.67 68.19
N GLU A 461 -31.12 -43.66 69.04
CA GLU A 461 -30.24 -43.37 70.18
C GLU A 461 -29.93 -44.68 70.86
N ALA A 462 -28.65 -44.94 71.15
CA ALA A 462 -28.19 -46.10 71.83
C ALA A 462 -28.92 -46.24 73.18
N VAL A 463 -29.95 -47.07 73.19
CA VAL A 463 -30.66 -47.41 74.42
C VAL A 463 -29.74 -48.21 75.26
N ALA A 464 -29.42 -47.75 76.45
CA ALA A 464 -28.69 -48.39 77.48
C ALA A 464 -29.27 -49.81 77.75
N VAL A 465 -28.38 -50.80 77.72
CA VAL A 465 -28.49 -52.19 78.20
C VAL A 465 -29.93 -52.70 78.37
N ALA A 466 -30.37 -53.44 77.35
CA ALA A 466 -31.61 -54.25 77.45
C ALA A 466 -31.54 -55.32 78.49
N PRO A 467 -32.59 -55.65 79.31
CA PRO A 467 -32.65 -56.73 80.21
C PRO A 467 -32.63 -58.06 79.46
N LYS A 468 -31.94 -59.06 79.98
CA LYS A 468 -31.84 -60.43 79.41
C LYS A 468 -33.23 -61.01 79.17
N GLY A 469 -33.55 -61.31 77.86
CA GLY A 469 -34.78 -62.02 77.51
C GLY A 469 -35.63 -61.45 76.36
N VAL A 470 -35.23 -60.39 75.72
CA VAL A 470 -35.93 -59.83 74.53
C VAL A 470 -35.16 -60.34 73.29
N PRO A 471 -35.86 -60.85 72.23
CA PRO A 471 -35.21 -61.22 70.99
C PRO A 471 -34.54 -59.98 70.37
N THR A 472 -33.30 -60.13 69.98
CA THR A 472 -32.58 -59.11 69.18
C THR A 472 -33.41 -58.78 67.99
N PRO A 473 -33.68 -57.47 67.71
CA PRO A 473 -34.35 -57.07 66.47
C PRO A 473 -33.59 -57.62 65.29
N GLU A 474 -34.31 -58.17 64.31
CA GLU A 474 -33.71 -58.62 63.07
C GLU A 474 -32.93 -57.44 62.44
N PRO A 475 -31.74 -57.67 61.87
CA PRO A 475 -30.95 -56.64 61.25
C PRO A 475 -31.79 -55.96 60.16
N THR A 476 -31.88 -54.66 60.21
CA THR A 476 -32.59 -53.87 59.20
C THR A 476 -32.12 -54.34 57.82
N PRO A 477 -33.03 -54.74 56.88
CA PRO A 477 -32.59 -55.19 55.55
C PRO A 477 -31.75 -54.18 54.86
N ALA A 478 -30.60 -54.54 54.35
CA ALA A 478 -29.71 -53.63 53.59
C ALA A 478 -30.48 -52.89 52.48
N LEU A 479 -30.31 -51.60 52.45
CA LEU A 479 -30.97 -50.80 51.44
C LEU A 479 -30.41 -51.05 50.05
N ARG A 480 -31.21 -51.58 49.11
CA ARG A 480 -30.75 -51.97 47.77
C ARG A 480 -30.87 -50.79 46.81
N LEU A 481 -29.74 -50.42 46.13
CA LEU A 481 -29.64 -49.40 45.08
C LEU A 481 -29.30 -50.04 43.75
N ALA A 482 -30.10 -49.82 42.74
CA ALA A 482 -29.82 -50.16 41.34
C ALA A 482 -29.20 -48.99 40.60
N VAL A 483 -28.11 -49.20 39.88
CA VAL A 483 -27.44 -48.19 39.04
C VAL A 483 -27.77 -48.51 37.59
N LEU A 484 -28.39 -47.53 36.90
CA LEU A 484 -28.69 -47.62 35.46
C LEU A 484 -27.56 -47.05 34.63
N ASP A 485 -27.51 -47.45 33.35
CA ASP A 485 -26.65 -46.76 32.39
C ASP A 485 -27.13 -45.32 32.20
N PHE A 486 -26.20 -44.38 32.14
CA PHE A 486 -26.55 -42.99 31.88
C PHE A 486 -26.97 -42.83 30.43
N ALA A 487 -28.13 -42.22 30.21
CA ALA A 487 -28.65 -41.89 28.89
C ALA A 487 -27.76 -40.84 28.19
N CYS A 488 -27.61 -40.93 26.86
CA CYS A 488 -26.75 -40.06 26.06
C CYS A 488 -27.52 -39.51 24.84
N ASP A 489 -27.43 -38.21 24.58
CA ASP A 489 -28.18 -37.52 23.53
C ASP A 489 -27.65 -37.70 22.09
N SER A 490 -26.50 -38.31 21.90
CA SER A 490 -25.91 -38.49 20.56
C SER A 490 -25.41 -39.89 20.26
N ALA A 491 -25.69 -40.32 19.06
CA ALA A 491 -25.68 -41.72 18.63
C ALA A 491 -24.29 -42.42 18.51
N SER A 492 -23.14 -41.78 18.71
CA SER A 492 -21.87 -42.51 18.47
C SER A 492 -20.74 -42.32 19.50
N ALA A 493 -20.56 -41.16 20.09
CA ALA A 493 -19.47 -40.91 21.03
C ALA A 493 -19.90 -40.99 22.50
N SER A 494 -21.15 -40.63 22.78
CA SER A 494 -21.72 -40.47 24.13
C SER A 494 -22.15 -41.78 24.77
N PHE A 495 -22.55 -42.80 24.01
CA PHE A 495 -22.94 -44.09 24.56
C PHE A 495 -21.80 -44.79 25.33
N LYS A 496 -20.58 -44.73 24.78
CA LYS A 496 -19.40 -45.28 25.49
C LYS A 496 -19.05 -44.49 26.75
N ALA A 497 -19.30 -43.16 26.75
CA ALA A 497 -19.06 -42.30 27.89
C ALA A 497 -20.08 -42.53 29.01
N GLY A 498 -21.38 -42.65 28.67
CA GLY A 498 -22.44 -42.95 29.62
C GLY A 498 -22.21 -44.28 30.35
N ARG A 499 -21.93 -45.34 29.63
CA ARG A 499 -21.59 -46.64 30.19
C ARG A 499 -20.36 -46.63 31.08
N ALA A 500 -19.27 -45.96 30.62
CA ALA A 500 -18.05 -45.85 31.42
C ALA A 500 -18.26 -45.06 32.71
N LEU A 501 -19.12 -44.04 32.68
CA LEU A 501 -19.54 -43.28 33.86
C LEU A 501 -20.36 -44.16 34.83
N SER A 502 -21.35 -44.91 34.34
CA SER A 502 -22.18 -45.78 35.15
C SER A 502 -21.35 -46.88 35.85
N ASP A 503 -20.42 -47.49 35.12
CA ASP A 503 -19.48 -48.50 35.69
C ASP A 503 -18.56 -47.89 36.74
N ARG A 504 -18.17 -46.62 36.56
CA ARG A 504 -17.29 -45.94 37.51
C ARG A 504 -18.07 -45.53 38.77
N PHE A 505 -19.27 -44.99 38.62
CA PHE A 505 -20.18 -44.72 39.73
C PHE A 505 -20.45 -45.96 40.55
N TRP A 506 -20.77 -47.06 39.88
CA TRP A 506 -20.99 -48.33 40.56
C TRP A 506 -19.78 -48.78 41.37
N ARG A 507 -18.56 -48.64 40.84
CA ARG A 507 -17.33 -48.98 41.58
C ARG A 507 -17.05 -48.04 42.75
N THR A 508 -17.30 -46.73 42.57
CA THR A 508 -17.12 -45.74 43.65
C THR A 508 -18.15 -45.96 44.78
N LEU A 509 -19.41 -46.26 44.42
CA LEU A 509 -20.43 -46.64 45.41
C LEU A 509 -20.13 -47.99 46.08
N GLY A 510 -19.48 -48.90 45.37
CA GLY A 510 -19.04 -50.17 45.92
C GLY A 510 -18.08 -50.06 47.10
N SER A 511 -17.25 -49.02 47.13
CA SER A 511 -16.41 -48.72 48.30
C SER A 511 -17.20 -48.22 49.51
N LEU A 512 -18.49 -47.95 49.37
CA LEU A 512 -19.40 -47.50 50.40
C LEU A 512 -20.36 -48.64 50.88
N ALA A 513 -20.21 -49.87 50.30
CA ALA A 513 -21.07 -51.00 50.62
C ALA A 513 -20.99 -51.42 52.08
N ASP A 514 -19.88 -51.13 52.77
CA ASP A 514 -19.72 -51.40 54.24
C ASP A 514 -20.69 -50.59 55.13
N GLN A 515 -21.46 -49.64 54.54
CA GLN A 515 -22.46 -48.82 55.23
C GLN A 515 -23.89 -49.37 55.06
N GLY A 516 -24.07 -50.63 54.74
CA GLY A 516 -25.37 -51.33 54.66
C GLY A 516 -26.12 -51.13 53.35
N LEU A 517 -25.36 -50.86 52.23
CA LEU A 517 -25.89 -50.72 50.88
C LEU A 517 -25.71 -52.00 50.05
N ASP A 518 -26.81 -52.56 49.52
CA ASP A 518 -26.75 -53.65 48.54
C ASP A 518 -26.84 -53.07 47.13
N LEU A 519 -25.74 -53.16 46.35
CA LEU A 519 -25.63 -52.55 45.05
C LEU A 519 -25.97 -53.50 43.90
N LYS A 520 -26.88 -53.15 43.02
CA LYS A 520 -27.10 -53.75 41.69
C LYS A 520 -26.44 -52.95 40.60
N GLY A 521 -25.43 -53.49 39.97
CA GLY A 521 -24.61 -52.81 38.99
C GLY A 521 -25.29 -52.58 37.65
N PRO A 522 -24.70 -51.76 36.78
CA PRO A 522 -25.24 -51.41 35.45
C PRO A 522 -25.50 -52.63 34.57
N ASN A 523 -24.72 -53.72 34.70
CA ASN A 523 -24.93 -54.91 33.91
C ASN A 523 -26.28 -55.58 34.23
N ALA A 524 -26.64 -55.72 35.50
CA ALA A 524 -27.92 -56.32 35.93
C ALA A 524 -29.09 -55.44 35.45
N SER A 525 -28.94 -54.13 35.50
CA SER A 525 -29.93 -53.19 35.01
C SER A 525 -30.10 -53.29 33.49
N PHE A 526 -28.99 -53.41 32.75
CA PHE A 526 -28.96 -53.55 31.30
C PHE A 526 -29.65 -54.87 30.87
N GLU A 527 -29.32 -55.99 31.49
CA GLU A 527 -29.92 -57.29 31.21
C GLU A 527 -31.44 -57.29 31.48
N TYR A 528 -31.87 -56.67 32.57
CA TYR A 528 -33.28 -56.52 32.88
C TYR A 528 -34.03 -55.68 31.83
N MET A 529 -33.43 -54.53 31.45
CA MET A 529 -34.03 -53.67 30.40
C MET A 529 -34.05 -54.31 29.02
N ALA A 530 -32.95 -54.96 28.62
CA ALA A 530 -32.87 -55.71 27.37
C ALA A 530 -33.91 -56.82 27.25
N ALA A 531 -34.13 -57.59 28.32
CA ALA A 531 -35.16 -58.62 28.36
C ALA A 531 -36.58 -58.08 28.20
N ARG A 532 -36.82 -56.80 28.52
CA ARG A 532 -38.11 -56.09 28.39
C ARG A 532 -38.21 -55.12 27.23
N ARG A 533 -37.20 -55.06 26.41
CA ARG A 533 -37.10 -54.09 25.26
C ARG A 533 -37.23 -52.62 25.69
N MET A 534 -36.75 -52.28 26.88
CA MET A 534 -36.72 -50.92 27.40
C MET A 534 -35.46 -50.21 26.86
N ALA A 535 -35.61 -49.01 26.28
CA ALA A 535 -34.50 -48.21 25.80
C ALA A 535 -33.96 -47.30 26.90
N PRO A 536 -32.65 -47.31 27.20
CA PRO A 536 -32.07 -46.45 28.25
C PRO A 536 -32.32 -44.96 28.04
N GLU A 537 -32.38 -44.53 26.79
CA GLU A 537 -32.57 -43.11 26.43
C GLU A 537 -34.00 -42.60 26.69
N ALA A 538 -34.95 -43.49 26.89
CA ALA A 538 -36.36 -43.15 27.10
C ALA A 538 -36.80 -43.34 28.58
N LEU A 539 -35.88 -43.62 29.51
CA LEU A 539 -36.21 -43.80 30.88
C LEU A 539 -36.55 -42.49 31.61
N ASN A 540 -37.83 -42.24 31.77
CA ASN A 540 -38.33 -41.25 32.70
C ASN A 540 -38.30 -41.83 34.15
N PRO A 541 -38.52 -41.02 35.22
CA PRO A 541 -38.50 -41.49 36.60
C PRO A 541 -39.38 -42.73 36.87
N SER A 542 -40.53 -42.83 36.20
CA SER A 542 -41.43 -43.98 36.32
C SER A 542 -40.85 -45.24 35.72
N GLY A 543 -40.25 -45.15 34.56
CA GLY A 543 -39.55 -46.27 33.92
C GLY A 543 -38.33 -46.75 34.74
N ALA A 544 -37.54 -45.82 35.25
CA ALA A 544 -36.44 -46.10 36.14
C ALA A 544 -36.92 -46.81 37.44
N ALA A 545 -38.01 -46.38 38.01
CA ALA A 545 -38.63 -47.00 39.18
C ALA A 545 -39.10 -48.42 38.88
N GLU A 546 -39.62 -48.72 37.67
CA GLU A 546 -39.97 -50.05 37.20
C GLU A 546 -38.76 -50.98 37.18
N VAL A 547 -37.62 -50.55 36.61
CA VAL A 547 -36.39 -51.30 36.61
C VAL A 547 -35.92 -51.61 38.05
N GLY A 548 -36.00 -50.63 38.95
CA GLY A 548 -35.66 -50.78 40.34
C GLY A 548 -36.53 -51.85 41.03
N ARG A 549 -37.84 -51.78 40.87
CA ARG A 549 -38.75 -52.81 41.41
C ARG A 549 -38.43 -54.21 40.87
N GLY A 550 -38.16 -54.30 39.59
CA GLY A 550 -37.81 -55.56 38.96
C GLY A 550 -36.51 -56.15 39.43
N LEU A 551 -35.58 -55.37 39.88
CA LEU A 551 -34.30 -55.81 40.49
C LEU A 551 -34.38 -55.87 41.98
N GLY A 552 -35.55 -55.68 42.59
CA GLY A 552 -35.75 -55.64 44.05
C GLY A 552 -34.98 -54.54 44.73
N ALA A 553 -34.68 -53.51 44.07
CA ALA A 553 -34.00 -52.34 44.61
C ALA A 553 -35.02 -51.33 45.12
N ARG A 554 -34.73 -50.66 46.23
CA ARG A 554 -35.54 -49.59 46.80
C ARG A 554 -35.27 -48.24 46.14
N LEU A 555 -34.03 -48.03 45.72
CA LEU A 555 -33.59 -46.80 45.08
C LEU A 555 -32.98 -47.11 43.70
N VAL A 556 -33.10 -46.18 42.79
CA VAL A 556 -32.52 -46.26 41.46
C VAL A 556 -31.73 -45.00 41.18
N LEU A 557 -30.47 -45.15 40.77
CA LEU A 557 -29.68 -44.05 40.23
C LEU A 557 -29.80 -44.08 38.70
N ALA A 558 -30.40 -43.06 38.15
CA ALA A 558 -30.49 -42.84 36.72
C ALA A 558 -29.88 -41.46 36.36
N GLY A 559 -29.35 -41.32 35.19
CA GLY A 559 -28.75 -40.04 34.76
C GLY A 559 -28.67 -39.89 33.26
N SER A 560 -28.28 -38.71 32.83
CA SER A 560 -28.02 -38.38 31.43
C SER A 560 -26.70 -37.63 31.26
N VAL A 561 -26.11 -37.76 30.11
CA VAL A 561 -24.89 -37.05 29.70
C VAL A 561 -25.20 -36.33 28.38
N ALA A 562 -25.03 -35.00 28.36
CA ALA A 562 -25.24 -34.20 27.18
C ALA A 562 -24.05 -33.22 26.95
N GLU A 563 -23.69 -32.96 25.72
CA GLU A 563 -22.72 -31.90 25.42
C GLU A 563 -23.33 -30.53 25.69
N VAL A 564 -22.64 -29.70 26.48
CA VAL A 564 -23.04 -28.32 26.76
C VAL A 564 -22.37 -27.42 25.75
N PRO A 565 -23.13 -26.85 24.81
CA PRO A 565 -22.55 -25.92 23.81
C PRO A 565 -22.02 -24.65 24.49
N PRO A 566 -20.90 -24.07 24.00
CA PRO A 566 -20.43 -22.79 24.52
C PRO A 566 -21.46 -21.68 24.32
N ASP A 567 -21.58 -20.79 25.28
CA ASP A 567 -22.41 -19.59 25.12
C ASP A 567 -21.69 -18.55 24.24
N TRP A 568 -21.85 -18.72 22.94
CA TRP A 568 -21.23 -17.87 21.93
C TRP A 568 -21.72 -16.41 22.00
N ASP A 569 -22.94 -16.18 22.43
CA ASP A 569 -23.48 -14.81 22.50
C ASP A 569 -22.90 -14.05 23.68
N ALA A 570 -22.75 -14.72 24.85
CA ALA A 570 -22.04 -14.13 25.99
C ALA A 570 -20.56 -13.89 25.69
N LEU A 571 -19.91 -14.78 24.94
CA LEU A 571 -18.51 -14.63 24.53
C LEU A 571 -18.34 -13.46 23.55
N LYS A 572 -19.20 -13.32 22.56
CA LYS A 572 -19.21 -12.18 21.62
C LYS A 572 -19.48 -10.86 22.35
N ALA A 573 -20.45 -10.81 23.26
CA ALA A 573 -20.73 -9.64 24.06
C ALA A 573 -19.53 -9.22 24.93
N GLY A 574 -18.82 -10.19 25.51
CA GLY A 574 -17.61 -9.95 26.29
C GLY A 574 -16.47 -9.38 25.45
N LEU A 575 -16.26 -9.88 24.23
CA LEU A 575 -15.26 -9.34 23.31
C LEU A 575 -15.56 -7.89 22.91
N ALA A 576 -16.84 -7.54 22.76
CA ALA A 576 -17.26 -6.17 22.40
C ALA A 576 -17.07 -5.15 23.51
N GLN A 577 -16.99 -5.56 24.78
CA GLN A 577 -16.83 -4.67 25.93
C GLN A 577 -15.40 -4.13 26.13
N GLY A 578 -14.39 -4.78 25.55
CA GLY A 578 -12.99 -4.40 25.70
C GLY A 578 -12.39 -4.71 27.09
N GLY A 579 -11.12 -4.39 27.28
CA GLY A 579 -10.42 -4.53 28.55
C GLY A 579 -10.43 -5.94 29.15
N ALA A 580 -10.66 -6.04 30.47
CA ALA A 580 -10.64 -7.32 31.20
C ALA A 580 -11.76 -8.28 30.74
N ALA A 581 -12.91 -7.76 30.32
CA ALA A 581 -14.02 -8.55 29.79
C ALA A 581 -13.66 -9.20 28.46
N ALA A 582 -13.00 -8.45 27.57
CA ALA A 582 -12.51 -8.99 26.30
C ALA A 582 -11.43 -10.08 26.50
N ALA A 583 -10.48 -9.87 27.42
CA ALA A 583 -9.47 -10.86 27.73
C ALA A 583 -10.09 -12.17 28.28
N LYS A 584 -11.09 -12.05 29.15
CA LYS A 584 -11.83 -13.21 29.68
C LYS A 584 -12.63 -13.93 28.58
N ALA A 585 -13.31 -13.15 27.72
CA ALA A 585 -14.07 -13.72 26.61
C ALA A 585 -13.17 -14.37 25.58
N GLN A 586 -12.01 -13.78 25.26
CA GLN A 586 -11.02 -14.36 24.37
C GLN A 586 -10.48 -15.70 24.90
N LYS A 587 -10.18 -15.77 26.20
CA LYS A 587 -9.79 -17.04 26.85
C LYS A 587 -10.93 -18.05 26.80
N GLY A 588 -12.19 -17.61 26.96
CA GLY A 588 -13.37 -18.46 26.83
C GLY A 588 -13.54 -19.03 25.42
N VAL A 589 -13.35 -18.20 24.37
CA VAL A 589 -13.35 -18.64 22.96
C VAL A 589 -12.23 -19.66 22.70
N GLU A 590 -11.02 -19.39 23.19
CA GLU A 590 -9.89 -20.30 23.08
C GLU A 590 -10.15 -21.64 23.76
N MET A 591 -10.71 -21.62 24.97
CA MET A 591 -11.09 -22.84 25.69
C MET A 591 -12.20 -23.61 24.98
N ALA A 592 -13.23 -22.95 24.46
CA ALA A 592 -14.31 -23.58 23.72
C ALA A 592 -13.83 -24.28 22.44
N GLY A 593 -12.72 -23.80 21.84
CA GLY A 593 -12.04 -24.48 20.73
C GLY A 593 -11.29 -25.76 21.14
N LYS A 594 -10.77 -25.78 22.36
CA LYS A 594 -9.89 -26.88 22.87
C LYS A 594 -10.61 -27.96 23.66
N VAL A 595 -11.78 -27.65 24.21
CA VAL A 595 -12.46 -28.53 25.19
C VAL A 595 -13.93 -28.72 24.82
N GLN A 596 -14.43 -29.96 24.94
CA GLN A 596 -15.87 -30.25 24.98
C GLN A 596 -16.29 -30.33 26.45
N VAL A 597 -17.36 -29.60 26.79
CA VAL A 597 -17.98 -29.69 28.13
C VAL A 597 -19.17 -30.63 28.04
N PHE A 598 -19.23 -31.58 28.95
CA PHE A 598 -20.37 -32.49 29.10
C PHE A 598 -21.01 -32.25 30.46
N GLY A 599 -22.29 -31.91 30.43
CA GLY A 599 -23.13 -31.88 31.61
C GLY A 599 -23.62 -33.29 31.96
N VAL A 600 -23.44 -33.72 33.17
CA VAL A 600 -24.02 -34.96 33.72
C VAL A 600 -25.09 -34.58 34.71
N SER A 601 -26.30 -35.08 34.52
CA SER A 601 -27.35 -35.02 35.52
C SER A 601 -27.62 -36.44 36.06
N ALA A 602 -27.73 -36.57 37.35
CA ALA A 602 -28.03 -37.81 38.02
C ALA A 602 -29.19 -37.62 38.97
N GLN A 603 -30.07 -38.60 39.05
CA GLN A 603 -31.26 -38.58 39.88
C GLN A 603 -31.34 -39.90 40.70
N ILE A 604 -31.67 -39.75 41.96
CA ILE A 604 -32.04 -40.88 42.79
C ILE A 604 -33.57 -40.95 42.86
N ILE A 605 -34.12 -42.09 42.46
CA ILE A 605 -35.54 -42.31 42.29
C ILE A 605 -35.96 -43.43 43.30
N ASP A 606 -36.99 -43.16 44.09
CA ASP A 606 -37.61 -44.21 44.92
C ASP A 606 -38.39 -45.15 44.01
N ALA A 607 -38.01 -46.38 44.02
CA ALA A 607 -38.60 -47.39 43.14
C ALA A 607 -40.07 -47.72 43.51
N LEU A 608 -40.52 -47.48 44.70
CA LEU A 608 -41.93 -47.74 45.09
C LEU A 608 -42.86 -46.60 44.67
N SER A 609 -42.47 -45.38 44.93
CA SER A 609 -43.29 -44.18 44.62
C SER A 609 -43.05 -43.61 43.23
N GLY A 610 -41.90 -43.89 42.60
CA GLY A 610 -41.48 -43.30 41.36
C GLY A 610 -41.05 -41.82 41.55
N SER A 611 -40.96 -41.32 42.79
CA SER A 611 -40.58 -39.92 43.06
C SER A 611 -39.04 -39.75 43.04
N ILE A 612 -38.60 -38.58 42.60
CA ILE A 612 -37.17 -38.21 42.65
C ILE A 612 -36.85 -37.79 44.08
N VAL A 613 -35.95 -38.48 44.72
CA VAL A 613 -35.53 -38.28 46.12
C VAL A 613 -34.36 -37.28 46.20
N ALA A 614 -33.47 -37.33 45.25
CA ALA A 614 -32.34 -36.43 45.16
C ALA A 614 -31.90 -36.24 43.69
N THR A 615 -31.32 -35.08 43.40
CA THR A 615 -30.72 -34.77 42.13
C THR A 615 -29.32 -34.20 42.34
N ALA A 616 -28.40 -34.57 41.46
CA ALA A 616 -27.05 -34.04 41.43
C ALA A 616 -26.65 -33.78 39.96
N GLY A 617 -25.91 -32.70 39.74
CA GLY A 617 -25.35 -32.39 38.42
C GLY A 617 -23.90 -31.94 38.53
N PHE A 618 -23.13 -32.25 37.54
CA PHE A 618 -21.75 -31.79 37.43
C PHE A 618 -21.34 -31.78 35.98
N ASP A 619 -20.37 -30.89 35.64
CA ASP A 619 -19.77 -30.81 34.32
C ASP A 619 -18.38 -31.46 34.34
N PHE A 620 -18.04 -32.16 33.27
CA PHE A 620 -16.69 -32.61 33.03
C PHE A 620 -16.24 -32.16 31.63
N THR A 621 -14.94 -31.96 31.48
CA THR A 621 -14.34 -31.52 30.24
C THR A 621 -13.60 -32.66 29.55
N LYS A 622 -13.72 -32.72 28.22
CA LYS A 622 -12.93 -33.61 27.37
C LYS A 622 -12.18 -32.76 26.36
N LEU A 623 -10.87 -32.98 26.19
CA LEU A 623 -10.13 -32.30 25.11
C LEU A 623 -10.70 -32.76 23.78
N ARG A 624 -11.04 -31.77 22.96
CA ARG A 624 -11.32 -32.04 21.55
C ARG A 624 -10.03 -32.49 20.90
N PRO A 625 -10.03 -33.54 20.08
CA PRO A 625 -8.90 -33.72 19.16
C PRO A 625 -8.74 -32.40 18.41
N LEU A 626 -7.55 -31.80 18.47
CA LEU A 626 -7.27 -30.54 17.76
C LEU A 626 -7.55 -30.80 16.28
N PRO A 627 -8.53 -30.14 15.66
CA PRO A 627 -8.74 -30.33 14.24
C PRO A 627 -7.52 -29.82 13.52
N SER A 628 -6.93 -30.62 12.66
CA SER A 628 -6.02 -30.10 11.62
C SER A 628 -6.73 -28.98 10.89
N ASN A 629 -6.02 -27.88 10.58
CA ASN A 629 -6.59 -26.70 9.94
C ASN A 629 -7.69 -26.01 10.80
N THR A 630 -7.31 -25.56 12.01
CA THR A 630 -8.22 -24.95 13.00
C THR A 630 -8.95 -23.70 12.47
N HIS A 631 -8.40 -23.03 11.45
CA HIS A 631 -9.02 -21.87 10.82
C HIS A 631 -9.94 -22.22 9.65
N GLY A 632 -10.04 -23.50 9.25
CA GLY A 632 -10.86 -23.95 8.13
C GLY A 632 -10.42 -23.34 6.80
N LEU A 633 -9.11 -23.24 6.58
CA LEU A 633 -8.53 -22.71 5.35
C LEU A 633 -8.78 -23.67 4.18
N GLN A 634 -9.03 -23.11 2.99
CA GLN A 634 -9.22 -23.88 1.77
C GLN A 634 -7.99 -23.83 0.85
N ALA A 635 -7.15 -22.79 0.99
CA ALA A 635 -5.86 -22.66 0.33
C ALA A 635 -4.99 -21.66 1.10
N ILE A 636 -3.67 -21.69 0.83
CA ILE A 636 -2.70 -20.78 1.45
C ILE A 636 -1.96 -20.01 0.33
N TYR A 637 -2.02 -18.65 0.38
CA TYR A 637 -1.20 -17.81 -0.47
C TYR A 637 0.17 -17.56 0.17
N LEU A 638 1.24 -17.90 -0.57
CA LEU A 638 2.63 -17.83 -0.11
C LEU A 638 3.45 -16.95 -1.09
N PRO A 639 3.48 -15.63 -0.91
CA PRO A 639 4.26 -14.71 -1.75
C PRO A 639 5.76 -14.71 -1.38
N ALA A 640 6.40 -15.86 -1.38
CA ALA A 640 7.84 -15.96 -1.20
C ALA A 640 8.57 -15.51 -2.47
N ARG A 641 9.60 -14.69 -2.31
CA ARG A 641 10.40 -14.20 -3.44
C ARG A 641 11.42 -15.22 -3.93
N ASP A 642 11.96 -15.99 -2.99
CA ASP A 642 12.96 -17.02 -3.26
C ASP A 642 12.27 -18.39 -3.40
N PRO A 643 12.37 -19.09 -4.54
CA PRO A 643 11.87 -20.45 -4.68
C PRO A 643 12.44 -21.41 -3.63
N GLY A 644 13.69 -21.19 -3.16
CA GLY A 644 14.31 -21.99 -2.11
C GLY A 644 13.57 -21.92 -0.77
N GLU A 645 12.94 -20.76 -0.43
CA GLU A 645 12.08 -20.67 0.76
C GLU A 645 10.81 -21.51 0.61
N VAL A 646 10.22 -21.55 -0.59
CA VAL A 646 9.02 -22.34 -0.87
C VAL A 646 9.29 -23.82 -0.70
N VAL A 647 10.42 -24.31 -1.22
CA VAL A 647 10.93 -25.67 -1.10
C VAL A 647 11.08 -26.07 0.38
N GLN A 648 11.48 -25.16 1.25
CA GLN A 648 11.60 -25.40 2.68
C GLN A 648 10.26 -25.34 3.42
N ILE A 649 9.35 -24.46 3.00
CA ILE A 649 8.05 -24.25 3.68
C ILE A 649 7.06 -25.37 3.36
N ALA A 650 7.02 -25.88 2.13
CA ALA A 650 6.03 -26.86 1.71
C ALA A 650 6.04 -28.15 2.56
N PRO A 651 7.19 -28.80 2.86
CA PRO A 651 7.23 -29.96 3.76
C PRO A 651 6.82 -29.61 5.20
N ASN A 652 7.09 -28.39 5.66
CA ASN A 652 6.66 -27.93 6.98
C ASN A 652 5.13 -27.82 7.07
N LEU A 653 4.47 -27.28 6.03
CA LEU A 653 3.01 -27.25 5.98
C LEU A 653 2.43 -28.67 6.09
N GLU A 654 3.02 -29.63 5.39
CA GLU A 654 2.61 -31.04 5.47
C GLU A 654 2.84 -31.63 6.86
N PHE A 655 4.01 -31.38 7.47
CA PHE A 655 4.33 -31.85 8.83
C PHE A 655 3.36 -31.33 9.89
N TYR A 656 2.91 -30.08 9.77
CA TYR A 656 1.92 -29.46 10.67
C TYR A 656 0.47 -29.71 10.23
N GLU A 657 0.23 -30.69 9.37
CA GLU A 657 -1.10 -31.14 8.90
C GLU A 657 -1.90 -30.06 8.13
N LEU A 658 -1.20 -29.12 7.51
CA LEU A 658 -1.79 -28.09 6.62
C LEU A 658 -1.68 -28.51 5.15
N LYS A 659 -2.20 -29.68 4.79
CA LYS A 659 -2.25 -30.19 3.40
C LYS A 659 -3.30 -29.42 2.60
N LEU A 660 -2.97 -28.25 2.14
CA LEU A 660 -3.87 -27.34 1.43
C LEU A 660 -3.25 -26.92 0.09
N PRO A 661 -4.06 -26.61 -0.94
CA PRO A 661 -3.57 -26.02 -2.17
C PRO A 661 -2.73 -24.76 -1.88
N LEU A 662 -1.54 -24.69 -2.46
CA LEU A 662 -0.65 -23.54 -2.34
C LEU A 662 -0.84 -22.61 -3.54
N LEU A 663 -0.86 -21.32 -3.26
CA LEU A 663 -0.98 -20.26 -4.24
C LEU A 663 0.28 -19.39 -4.16
N GLY A 664 1.00 -19.25 -5.28
CA GLY A 664 2.30 -18.59 -5.33
C GLY A 664 2.31 -17.28 -6.13
N ALA A 665 3.47 -16.65 -6.16
CA ALA A 665 3.77 -15.49 -6.98
C ALA A 665 4.56 -15.91 -8.25
N ASP A 666 4.77 -14.96 -9.15
CA ASP A 666 5.51 -15.13 -10.41
C ASP A 666 6.95 -15.64 -10.25
N THR A 667 7.56 -15.33 -9.11
CA THR A 667 8.90 -15.79 -8.73
C THR A 667 9.01 -17.32 -8.58
N TRP A 668 7.88 -18.02 -8.47
CA TRP A 668 7.85 -19.48 -8.38
C TRP A 668 8.16 -20.20 -9.69
N HIS A 669 8.14 -19.51 -10.82
CA HIS A 669 8.48 -20.09 -12.12
C HIS A 669 9.98 -20.38 -12.24
N SER A 670 10.46 -21.35 -11.48
CA SER A 670 11.86 -21.79 -11.42
C SER A 670 11.93 -23.31 -11.34
N THR A 671 12.88 -23.89 -12.08
CA THR A 671 13.16 -25.35 -12.01
C THR A 671 13.60 -25.79 -10.60
N GLU A 672 14.03 -24.87 -9.76
CA GLU A 672 14.36 -25.17 -8.36
C GLU A 672 13.12 -25.62 -7.58
N LEU A 673 11.95 -25.05 -7.88
CA LEU A 673 10.69 -25.44 -7.25
C LEU A 673 10.35 -26.92 -7.49
N LEU A 674 10.71 -27.46 -8.64
CA LEU A 674 10.44 -28.84 -9.02
C LEU A 674 11.27 -29.87 -8.24
N ARG A 675 12.23 -29.45 -7.41
CA ARG A 675 13.00 -30.35 -6.52
C ARG A 675 12.13 -30.97 -5.42
N GLU A 676 11.10 -30.26 -4.99
CA GLU A 676 10.12 -30.70 -4.00
C GLU A 676 8.72 -30.81 -4.62
N ALA A 677 8.66 -31.26 -5.88
CA ALA A 677 7.40 -31.33 -6.63
C ALA A 677 6.32 -32.17 -5.94
N GLU A 678 6.70 -33.22 -5.16
CA GLU A 678 5.76 -34.06 -4.45
C GLU A 678 4.98 -33.26 -3.37
N SER A 679 5.67 -32.43 -2.58
CA SER A 679 5.03 -31.57 -1.56
C SER A 679 4.33 -30.35 -2.16
N LEU A 680 4.58 -30.05 -3.45
CA LEU A 680 4.02 -28.93 -4.19
C LEU A 680 3.01 -29.35 -5.25
N GLU A 681 2.66 -30.64 -5.32
CA GLU A 681 1.69 -31.12 -6.31
C GLU A 681 0.35 -30.36 -6.18
N GLY A 682 -0.14 -29.82 -7.29
CA GLY A 682 -1.33 -28.99 -7.33
C GLY A 682 -1.13 -27.52 -6.90
N ALA A 683 0.10 -27.11 -6.55
CA ALA A 683 0.40 -25.73 -6.26
C ALA A 683 0.27 -24.86 -7.51
N CYS A 684 -0.42 -23.72 -7.39
CA CYS A 684 -0.69 -22.82 -8.51
C CYS A 684 0.01 -21.47 -8.30
N PHE A 685 0.55 -20.89 -9.37
CA PHE A 685 1.19 -19.57 -9.30
C PHE A 685 1.07 -18.79 -10.62
N THR A 686 1.12 -17.47 -10.52
CA THR A 686 1.13 -16.61 -11.70
C THR A 686 2.49 -16.63 -12.38
N THR A 687 2.53 -16.43 -13.68
CA THR A 687 3.78 -16.16 -14.43
C THR A 687 3.54 -15.11 -15.51
N ALA A 688 4.56 -14.34 -15.84
CA ALA A 688 4.44 -13.38 -16.93
C ALA A 688 4.64 -14.03 -18.32
N PHE A 689 5.26 -15.19 -18.37
CA PHE A 689 5.50 -15.91 -19.64
C PHE A 689 5.71 -17.41 -19.39
N PHE A 690 5.12 -18.23 -20.26
CA PHE A 690 5.33 -19.67 -20.25
C PHE A 690 5.62 -20.19 -21.67
N ALA A 691 6.86 -20.61 -21.90
CA ALA A 691 7.31 -21.07 -23.22
C ALA A 691 6.65 -22.38 -23.68
N GLY A 692 5.97 -23.11 -22.80
CA GLY A 692 5.17 -24.31 -23.08
C GLY A 692 3.71 -24.04 -23.38
N SER A 693 3.30 -22.78 -23.50
CA SER A 693 1.90 -22.40 -23.81
C SER A 693 1.52 -22.82 -25.23
N ALA A 694 0.34 -23.40 -25.37
CA ALA A 694 -0.25 -23.78 -26.67
C ALA A 694 -0.85 -22.60 -27.47
N ARG A 695 -0.65 -21.36 -27.02
CA ARG A 695 -1.11 -20.17 -27.74
C ARG A 695 -0.30 -19.97 -29.02
N PRO A 696 -0.94 -19.79 -30.19
CA PRO A 696 -0.24 -19.72 -31.49
C PRO A 696 0.83 -18.63 -31.56
N GLU A 697 0.62 -17.49 -30.91
CA GLU A 697 1.58 -16.40 -30.83
C GLU A 697 2.82 -16.80 -30.02
N VAL A 698 2.65 -17.56 -28.93
CA VAL A 698 3.75 -18.05 -28.10
C VAL A 698 4.56 -19.11 -28.86
N GLU A 699 3.88 -20.08 -29.47
CA GLU A 699 4.53 -21.13 -30.26
C GLU A 699 5.40 -20.53 -31.40
N ARG A 700 4.84 -19.54 -32.12
CA ARG A 700 5.61 -18.85 -33.20
C ARG A 700 6.84 -18.12 -32.65
N PHE A 701 6.67 -17.37 -31.56
CA PHE A 701 7.75 -16.65 -30.92
C PHE A 701 8.87 -17.60 -30.42
N VAL A 702 8.48 -18.65 -29.68
CA VAL A 702 9.41 -19.64 -29.14
C VAL A 702 10.20 -20.30 -30.26
N LYS A 703 9.49 -20.69 -31.34
CA LYS A 703 10.17 -21.29 -32.54
C LYS A 703 11.13 -20.31 -33.19
N ALA A 704 10.72 -19.08 -33.47
CA ALA A 704 11.57 -18.07 -34.11
C ALA A 704 12.78 -17.73 -33.23
N TYR A 705 12.61 -17.67 -31.91
CA TYR A 705 13.69 -17.43 -30.97
C TYR A 705 14.69 -18.58 -30.96
N GLN A 706 14.21 -19.83 -30.90
CA GLN A 706 15.05 -21.04 -30.92
C GLN A 706 15.80 -21.19 -32.23
N ASP A 707 15.13 -20.97 -33.35
CA ASP A 707 15.73 -21.05 -34.69
C ASP A 707 16.89 -20.04 -34.84
N ARG A 708 16.80 -18.87 -34.23
CA ARG A 708 17.78 -17.80 -34.34
C ARG A 708 18.91 -17.86 -33.31
N TYR A 709 18.58 -18.18 -32.06
CA TYR A 709 19.52 -18.06 -30.93
C TYR A 709 19.91 -19.40 -30.31
N ALA A 710 19.37 -20.52 -30.79
CA ALA A 710 19.61 -21.87 -30.29
C ALA A 710 19.34 -22.01 -28.77
N ALA A 711 18.46 -21.19 -28.25
CA ALA A 711 18.08 -21.12 -26.82
C ALA A 711 16.56 -20.98 -26.66
N ARG A 712 16.02 -21.40 -25.51
CA ARG A 712 14.63 -21.10 -25.18
C ARG A 712 14.49 -19.66 -24.68
N PRO A 713 13.45 -18.93 -25.10
CA PRO A 713 13.22 -17.59 -24.60
C PRO A 713 12.76 -17.63 -23.14
N GLY A 714 13.28 -16.70 -22.34
CA GLY A 714 12.81 -16.41 -20.98
C GLY A 714 11.77 -15.29 -20.97
N GLU A 715 11.33 -14.95 -19.76
CA GLU A 715 10.34 -13.90 -19.52
C GLU A 715 10.80 -12.54 -20.04
N MET A 716 12.09 -12.22 -19.85
CA MET A 716 12.65 -10.93 -20.28
C MET A 716 12.61 -10.76 -21.80
N ALA A 717 12.92 -11.82 -22.54
CA ALA A 717 12.81 -11.82 -24.00
C ALA A 717 11.35 -11.61 -24.45
N ALA A 718 10.40 -12.29 -23.81
CA ALA A 718 8.98 -12.20 -24.13
C ALA A 718 8.40 -10.81 -23.85
N GLN A 719 8.70 -10.23 -22.69
CA GLN A 719 8.24 -8.90 -22.32
C GLN A 719 8.81 -7.80 -23.21
N ALA A 720 10.11 -7.91 -23.55
CA ALA A 720 10.78 -6.97 -24.44
C ALA A 720 10.29 -7.07 -25.89
N TYR A 721 10.03 -8.30 -26.37
CA TYR A 721 9.41 -8.54 -27.68
C TYR A 721 8.04 -7.90 -27.78
N ASP A 722 7.17 -8.10 -26.78
CA ASP A 722 5.83 -7.51 -26.76
C ASP A 722 5.89 -5.98 -26.70
N ALA A 723 6.74 -5.42 -25.84
CA ALA A 723 6.91 -3.97 -25.72
C ALA A 723 7.37 -3.34 -27.06
N ALA A 724 8.34 -3.96 -27.73
CA ALA A 724 8.79 -3.54 -29.06
C ALA A 724 7.68 -3.69 -30.10
N SER A 725 6.95 -4.82 -30.10
CA SER A 725 5.88 -5.10 -31.05
C SER A 725 4.72 -4.11 -30.93
N ILE A 726 4.36 -3.71 -29.70
CA ILE A 726 3.34 -2.70 -29.43
C ILE A 726 3.78 -1.34 -30.00
N MET A 727 5.00 -0.90 -29.70
CA MET A 727 5.51 0.38 -30.21
C MET A 727 5.61 0.39 -31.74
N LEU A 728 6.17 -0.65 -32.31
CA LEU A 728 6.28 -0.81 -33.78
C LEU A 728 4.90 -0.90 -34.44
N GLY A 729 3.94 -1.58 -33.80
CA GLY A 729 2.55 -1.61 -34.24
C GLY A 729 1.93 -0.22 -34.32
N CYS A 730 2.11 0.61 -33.30
CA CYS A 730 1.64 2.00 -33.29
C CYS A 730 2.27 2.81 -34.44
N LEU A 731 3.59 2.69 -34.65
CA LEU A 731 4.29 3.37 -35.74
C LEU A 731 3.82 2.91 -37.12
N ARG A 732 3.59 1.61 -37.31
CA ARG A 732 3.04 1.03 -38.56
C ARG A 732 1.62 1.52 -38.87
N HIS A 733 0.83 1.81 -37.85
CA HIS A 733 -0.53 2.37 -37.99
C HIS A 733 -0.55 3.91 -38.12
N GLY A 734 0.61 4.53 -38.34
CA GLY A 734 0.71 5.94 -38.73
C GLY A 734 1.10 6.92 -37.63
N ALA A 735 1.48 6.47 -36.46
CA ALA A 735 2.06 7.37 -35.45
C ALA A 735 3.41 7.90 -35.95
N ALA A 736 3.47 9.19 -36.24
CA ALA A 736 4.64 9.85 -36.85
C ALA A 736 5.36 10.84 -35.93
N THR A 737 4.69 11.28 -34.90
CA THR A 737 5.23 12.18 -33.85
C THR A 737 5.29 11.47 -32.50
N ARG A 738 5.95 12.09 -31.52
CA ARG A 738 6.01 11.61 -30.14
C ARG A 738 4.63 11.59 -29.49
N GLU A 739 3.83 12.62 -29.75
CA GLU A 739 2.46 12.70 -29.29
C GLU A 739 1.56 11.65 -29.93
N ASP A 740 1.67 11.42 -31.24
CA ASP A 740 0.91 10.37 -31.91
C ASP A 740 1.23 9.00 -31.34
N LEU A 741 2.51 8.72 -31.09
CA LEU A 741 2.96 7.46 -30.49
C LEU A 741 2.41 7.31 -29.07
N ARG A 742 2.48 8.37 -28.25
CA ARG A 742 1.89 8.38 -26.91
C ARG A 742 0.38 8.09 -26.96
N ASP A 743 -0.34 8.73 -27.85
CA ASP A 743 -1.80 8.57 -27.95
C ASP A 743 -2.17 7.17 -28.45
N ALA A 744 -1.41 6.65 -29.42
CA ALA A 744 -1.60 5.30 -29.93
C ALA A 744 -1.30 4.24 -28.84
N LEU A 745 -0.23 4.42 -28.05
CA LEU A 745 0.09 3.55 -26.93
C LEU A 745 -1.03 3.58 -25.87
N ALA A 746 -1.48 4.75 -25.49
CA ALA A 746 -2.59 4.93 -24.52
C ALA A 746 -3.92 4.33 -25.03
N ALA A 747 -4.10 4.28 -26.34
CA ALA A 747 -5.29 3.70 -26.98
C ALA A 747 -5.19 2.17 -27.21
N THR A 748 -4.03 1.54 -26.95
CA THR A 748 -3.83 0.11 -27.15
C THR A 748 -4.77 -0.71 -26.28
N ARG A 749 -5.56 -1.59 -26.92
CA ARG A 749 -6.49 -2.51 -26.26
C ARG A 749 -6.38 -3.88 -26.88
N GLY A 750 -6.35 -4.93 -26.04
CA GLY A 750 -6.42 -6.32 -26.49
C GLY A 750 -5.25 -6.75 -27.38
N PHE A 751 -4.05 -6.18 -27.21
CA PHE A 751 -2.86 -6.63 -27.94
C PHE A 751 -2.52 -8.06 -27.51
N LEU A 752 -2.60 -9.00 -28.43
CA LEU A 752 -2.29 -10.42 -28.20
C LEU A 752 -0.79 -10.64 -28.18
N GLY A 753 -0.15 -10.30 -27.06
CA GLY A 753 1.29 -10.49 -26.85
C GLY A 753 1.63 -11.91 -26.38
N VAL A 754 2.91 -12.27 -26.50
CA VAL A 754 3.42 -13.56 -26.03
C VAL A 754 3.48 -13.62 -24.50
N SER A 755 3.66 -12.48 -23.84
CA SER A 755 3.63 -12.32 -22.37
C SER A 755 2.22 -11.99 -21.83
N GLY A 756 1.17 -12.26 -22.61
CA GLY A 756 -0.22 -12.04 -22.26
C GLY A 756 -0.93 -10.98 -23.10
N GLU A 757 -2.25 -10.98 -23.06
CA GLU A 757 -3.07 -9.94 -23.68
C GLU A 757 -2.85 -8.61 -22.94
N THR A 758 -2.43 -7.58 -23.67
CA THR A 758 -2.05 -6.28 -23.09
C THR A 758 -3.01 -5.17 -23.50
N SER A 759 -3.45 -4.40 -22.52
CA SER A 759 -4.17 -3.14 -22.71
C SER A 759 -3.57 -2.07 -21.81
N PHE A 760 -3.67 -0.80 -22.19
CA PHE A 760 -3.36 0.33 -21.30
C PHE A 760 -4.66 1.07 -20.96
N ASP A 761 -4.79 1.51 -19.73
CA ASP A 761 -5.88 2.38 -19.26
C ASP A 761 -5.35 3.78 -18.94
N SER A 762 -5.92 4.45 -17.93
CA SER A 762 -5.41 5.74 -17.45
C SER A 762 -4.14 5.63 -16.59
N SER A 763 -3.72 4.42 -16.29
CA SER A 763 -2.50 4.12 -15.53
C SER A 763 -1.33 3.87 -16.50
N PRO A 764 -0.09 4.15 -16.13
CA PRO A 764 1.09 3.77 -16.92
C PRO A 764 1.28 2.26 -17.02
N ASP A 765 0.59 1.50 -16.19
CA ASP A 765 0.74 0.05 -16.08
C ASP A 765 -0.13 -0.69 -17.08
N ALA A 766 0.43 -1.70 -17.71
CA ALA A 766 -0.36 -2.63 -18.51
C ALA A 766 -1.45 -3.31 -17.64
N VAL A 767 -2.62 -3.44 -18.23
CA VAL A 767 -3.66 -4.36 -17.79
C VAL A 767 -3.45 -5.65 -18.56
N LYS A 768 -3.06 -6.71 -17.85
CA LYS A 768 -2.76 -8.02 -18.41
C LYS A 768 -3.46 -9.11 -17.63
N LYS A 769 -3.94 -10.13 -18.35
CA LYS A 769 -4.22 -11.45 -17.76
C LYS A 769 -2.94 -12.27 -17.75
N LEU A 770 -2.57 -12.78 -16.59
CA LEU A 770 -1.40 -13.64 -16.44
C LEU A 770 -1.75 -15.10 -16.67
N PRO A 771 -0.87 -15.86 -17.31
CA PRO A 771 -0.94 -17.32 -17.24
C PRO A 771 -0.81 -17.79 -15.80
N ILE A 772 -1.59 -18.81 -15.45
CA ILE A 772 -1.46 -19.53 -14.18
C ILE A 772 -0.91 -20.91 -14.49
N LEU A 773 0.16 -21.26 -13.80
CA LEU A 773 0.79 -22.56 -13.88
C LEU A 773 0.44 -23.37 -12.64
N GLU A 774 0.33 -24.68 -12.81
CA GLU A 774 0.18 -25.69 -11.76
C GLU A 774 1.42 -26.59 -11.78
N VAL A 775 1.92 -26.95 -10.61
CA VAL A 775 2.91 -28.03 -10.48
C VAL A 775 2.18 -29.36 -10.59
N LYS A 776 2.52 -30.17 -11.60
CA LYS A 776 1.84 -31.42 -11.83
C LYS A 776 2.78 -32.48 -12.40
N GLY A 777 2.88 -33.60 -11.68
CA GLY A 777 3.71 -34.71 -12.12
C GLY A 777 5.19 -34.36 -12.28
N GLY A 778 5.70 -33.38 -11.52
CA GLY A 778 7.09 -32.93 -11.57
C GLY A 778 7.40 -31.94 -12.69
N ASP A 779 6.39 -31.35 -13.32
CA ASP A 779 6.54 -30.33 -14.35
C ASP A 779 5.53 -29.16 -14.14
N PHE A 780 5.67 -28.10 -14.91
CA PHE A 780 4.71 -26.99 -14.93
C PHE A 780 3.71 -27.18 -16.06
N ILE A 781 2.43 -27.08 -15.76
CA ILE A 781 1.36 -27.07 -16.76
C ILE A 781 0.57 -25.76 -16.66
N GLN A 782 0.16 -25.21 -17.79
CA GLN A 782 -0.71 -24.03 -17.82
C GLN A 782 -2.16 -24.45 -17.57
N VAL A 783 -2.80 -23.85 -16.57
CA VAL A 783 -4.20 -24.11 -16.22
C VAL A 783 -5.13 -22.93 -16.54
N GLN A 784 -4.55 -21.78 -16.78
CA GLN A 784 -5.25 -20.59 -17.29
C GLN A 784 -4.37 -19.82 -18.29
#